data_3fe635d583034c41bdddff8e8bf442ae
#
_entry.id   3fe635d583034c41bdddff8e8bf442ae
#
_cell.length_a   1.000
_cell.length_b   1.000
_cell.length_c   1.000
_cell.angle_alpha   90.00
_cell.angle_beta   90.00
_cell.angle_gamma   90.00
#
_symmetry.space_group_name_H-M   'P 1'
#
loop_
_entity.id
_entity.type
_entity.pdbx_description
1 polymer ?
#
loop_
_entity_poly.entity_id
_entity_poly.type
_entity_poly.pdbx_seq_one_letter_code
_entity_poly.pdbx_strand_id
1 'polypeptide(L)'
;MKILQYFVLIIITVLLLPMDIQAQDNGTSRDIYTQAENDYKIGRFDAALDLLETNINDFQGNLKQNAYRLISLCFLAQDNQEKSEYYATLLLKENPYYSSVQDPVRFEEMISRLKTGRGTTITTASSQAESVLETPVPVTIITTEMIDALGYNKNLNQILAAYVPGITEVASYNLDNVAMHGAYTISQEKILIMENGHRLNARSTNIGRTDYAISTQKIDHIEVLRGPASSLYGNVALTAVVNIITKEGASINGLSAQYGYGSWNTHKADFLAGTHYMGADVLVWASLYNSKGEDRYVSPSLDEYYTQLYRSTPPLVYGGNAHINKYSDKPSYDVGFNFTYKDFSIMFSRKSGKKAQQYSILGQTYNYDAYRRFDGQKAGYGIDENHADIGYKKSWGKFSLNASIYGDWYTFCDYSVASDGMEYPDFNPDGTAKKDEHGEIITVKWIGAYQIYDWKEMTLGATARGDWNYTLAGMKGNVLTGMQFEYFSLYDTYGLLGENFDSVQLLLAEKNNNIITGRENSVSFFLQDKHYFTKKLILNAGLRFDSKYRANSSRINAVSPRIALIYTPKNNLGMKLSYSRSFVDAPYFYRRNTDNSYLGGDDLKPEYLNAIQFDILGEIIPLHLTYDVNLFYNKFTDIIYSIPGAKLEEAKYRNSGKLEIIGTEMDLHYNHKRMKADLTASYSYVLSATDYYYKDNHIYAVPNFVTNGIFSYNILNKSSHKLWVTSNIRFSTNSYVRVRNTEMYEDEKISANILFDLGTKYQIGNHVTLQVNCENLFDKKTYMSGATMTVMPWYKPGRTLMANVKFTL
;
A
#
# COMPACT_ATOMS: atom_id res chain seq x y z
N MET A 1 23.70 18.96 0.22
CA MET A 1 24.04 19.12 1.64
C MET A 1 23.76 20.52 2.19
N LYS A 2 24.27 21.63 1.62
CA LYS A 2 24.00 22.99 2.15
C LYS A 2 22.53 23.41 2.12
N ILE A 3 21.76 23.05 1.10
CA ILE A 3 20.32 23.35 1.02
C ILE A 3 19.52 22.60 2.10
N LEU A 4 19.89 21.37 2.41
CA LEU A 4 19.27 20.59 3.47
C LEU A 4 19.54 21.19 4.87
N GLN A 5 20.74 21.75 5.08
CA GLN A 5 21.08 22.45 6.32
C GLN A 5 20.26 23.73 6.53
N TYR A 6 20.04 24.51 5.46
CA TYR A 6 19.17 25.70 5.54
C TYR A 6 17.68 25.30 5.75
N PHE A 7 17.22 24.21 5.16
CA PHE A 7 15.86 23.73 5.34
C PHE A 7 15.60 23.24 6.77
N VAL A 8 16.55 22.50 7.34
CA VAL A 8 16.51 22.06 8.75
C VAL A 8 16.57 23.25 9.70
N LEU A 9 17.38 24.26 9.38
CA LEU A 9 17.50 25.49 10.20
C LEU A 9 16.19 26.30 10.17
N ILE A 10 15.53 26.43 9.02
CA ILE A 10 14.23 27.09 8.88
C ILE A 10 13.14 26.35 9.67
N ILE A 11 13.10 25.02 9.60
CA ILE A 11 12.15 24.19 10.36
C ILE A 11 12.39 24.35 11.87
N ILE A 12 13.64 24.32 12.32
CA ILE A 12 13.99 24.53 13.73
C ILE A 12 13.64 25.96 14.18
N THR A 13 13.83 26.94 13.33
CA THR A 13 13.49 28.35 13.67
C THR A 13 11.97 28.55 13.75
N VAL A 14 11.19 27.89 12.90
CA VAL A 14 9.71 27.93 12.96
C VAL A 14 9.17 27.19 14.19
N LEU A 15 9.85 26.10 14.62
CA LEU A 15 9.48 25.33 15.81
C LEU A 15 9.91 26.01 17.14
N LEU A 16 10.84 26.95 17.09
CA LEU A 16 11.32 27.68 18.26
C LEU A 16 10.65 29.04 18.47
N LEU A 17 9.64 29.40 17.67
CA LEU A 17 8.85 30.58 17.95
C LEU A 17 8.06 30.37 19.26
N PRO A 18 8.12 31.30 20.22
CA PRO A 18 7.40 31.13 21.49
C PRO A 18 5.90 31.00 21.24
N MET A 19 5.32 29.90 21.64
CA MET A 19 3.88 29.58 21.56
C MET A 19 3.12 30.29 22.71
N ASP A 20 3.19 31.60 22.77
CA ASP A 20 2.38 32.41 23.70
C ASP A 20 1.71 33.55 22.96
N ILE A 21 0.65 33.21 22.21
CA ILE A 21 -0.45 34.15 21.97
C ILE A 21 -1.73 33.31 22.08
N GLN A 22 -2.26 33.23 23.28
CA GLN A 22 -3.65 32.86 23.50
C GLN A 22 -4.50 33.89 22.73
N ALA A 23 -5.29 33.38 21.75
CA ALA A 23 -6.44 34.14 21.28
C ALA A 23 -7.23 34.59 22.53
N GLN A 24 -7.62 35.82 22.60
CA GLN A 24 -8.53 36.34 23.64
C GLN A 24 -9.84 35.55 23.54
N ASP A 25 -9.88 34.41 24.22
CA ASP A 25 -11.10 33.72 24.54
C ASP A 25 -11.84 34.60 25.52
N ASN A 26 -13.09 34.98 25.21
CA ASN A 26 -13.89 35.76 26.13
C ASN A 26 -13.94 35.00 27.46
N GLY A 27 -13.42 35.56 28.52
CA GLY A 27 -13.30 34.91 29.83
C GLY A 27 -14.60 34.28 30.31
N THR A 28 -15.72 34.86 29.95
CA THR A 28 -17.08 34.39 30.23
C THR A 28 -17.38 33.00 29.64
N SER A 29 -17.02 32.71 28.40
CA SER A 29 -17.28 31.39 27.77
C SER A 29 -16.46 30.27 28.42
N ARG A 30 -15.24 30.59 28.81
CA ARG A 30 -14.36 29.64 29.51
C ARG A 30 -14.83 29.37 30.94
N ASP A 31 -15.34 30.37 31.63
CA ASP A 31 -15.90 30.23 32.99
C ASP A 31 -17.17 29.40 32.98
N ILE A 32 -18.06 29.59 31.99
CA ILE A 32 -19.26 28.79 31.78
C ILE A 32 -18.90 27.33 31.54
N TYR A 33 -17.93 27.06 30.65
CA TYR A 33 -17.46 25.67 30.38
C TYR A 33 -16.86 25.02 31.63
N THR A 34 -16.06 25.76 32.40
CA THR A 34 -15.42 25.26 33.64
C THR A 34 -16.48 24.93 34.70
N GLN A 35 -17.52 25.73 34.80
CA GLN A 35 -18.64 25.44 35.70
C GLN A 35 -19.39 24.19 35.26
N ALA A 36 -19.72 24.07 33.98
CA ALA A 36 -20.38 22.88 33.44
C ALA A 36 -19.52 21.60 33.61
N GLU A 37 -18.21 21.69 33.45
CA GLU A 37 -17.31 20.56 33.70
C GLU A 37 -17.27 20.17 35.21
N ASN A 38 -17.37 21.12 36.11
CA ASN A 38 -17.47 20.88 37.54
C ASN A 38 -18.81 20.23 37.91
N ASP A 39 -19.91 20.69 37.33
CA ASP A 39 -21.22 20.09 37.52
C ASP A 39 -21.26 18.64 36.99
N TYR A 40 -20.67 18.36 35.86
CA TYR A 40 -20.49 16.99 35.34
C TYR A 40 -19.71 16.12 36.32
N LYS A 41 -18.57 16.60 36.87
CA LYS A 41 -17.72 15.85 37.80
C LYS A 41 -18.43 15.46 39.10
N ILE A 42 -19.43 16.23 39.51
CA ILE A 42 -20.24 15.95 40.70
C ILE A 42 -21.60 15.32 40.40
N GLY A 43 -21.83 14.90 39.12
CA GLY A 43 -23.04 14.19 38.72
C GLY A 43 -24.27 15.05 38.46
N ARG A 44 -24.14 16.38 38.37
CA ARG A 44 -25.22 17.32 38.05
C ARG A 44 -25.35 17.46 36.54
N PHE A 45 -25.68 16.36 35.84
CA PHE A 45 -25.69 16.33 34.37
C PHE A 45 -26.67 17.32 33.75
N ASP A 46 -27.87 17.50 34.32
CA ASP A 46 -28.86 18.45 33.80
C ASP A 46 -28.34 19.88 33.87
N ALA A 47 -27.71 20.27 35.00
CA ALA A 47 -27.15 21.63 35.17
C ALA A 47 -25.98 21.86 34.18
N ALA A 48 -25.14 20.85 33.96
CA ALA A 48 -24.07 20.93 32.94
C ALA A 48 -24.64 21.08 31.53
N LEU A 49 -25.71 20.35 31.19
CA LEU A 49 -26.37 20.42 29.88
C LEU A 49 -27.01 21.79 29.66
N ASP A 50 -27.73 22.32 30.64
CA ASP A 50 -28.37 23.63 30.54
C ASP A 50 -27.33 24.73 30.25
N LEU A 51 -26.21 24.72 30.97
CA LEU A 51 -25.12 25.67 30.73
C LEU A 51 -24.50 25.54 29.33
N LEU A 52 -24.25 24.32 28.89
CA LEU A 52 -23.54 24.06 27.61
C LEU A 52 -24.46 24.26 26.40
N GLU A 53 -25.70 23.75 26.42
CA GLU A 53 -26.60 23.85 25.29
C GLU A 53 -27.07 25.30 25.08
N THR A 54 -27.30 26.06 26.16
CA THR A 54 -27.67 27.46 26.09
C THR A 54 -26.57 28.32 25.47
N ASN A 55 -25.31 28.02 25.75
CA ASN A 55 -24.16 28.83 25.32
C ASN A 55 -23.36 28.20 24.18
N ILE A 56 -23.85 27.16 23.54
CA ILE A 56 -23.10 26.37 22.52
C ILE A 56 -22.62 27.19 21.34
N ASN A 57 -23.38 28.24 20.96
CA ASN A 57 -23.04 29.13 19.85
C ASN A 57 -21.94 30.16 20.20
N ASP A 58 -21.70 30.38 21.49
CA ASP A 58 -20.67 31.30 21.98
C ASP A 58 -19.31 30.64 22.12
N PHE A 59 -19.27 29.29 22.08
CA PHE A 59 -18.03 28.55 22.12
C PHE A 59 -17.39 28.45 20.73
N GLN A 60 -16.06 28.62 20.66
CA GLN A 60 -15.30 28.56 19.42
C GLN A 60 -14.06 27.67 19.56
N GLY A 61 -13.55 27.14 18.44
CA GLY A 61 -12.32 26.35 18.39
C GLY A 61 -12.34 25.15 19.36
N ASN A 62 -11.28 24.95 20.10
CA ASN A 62 -11.14 23.84 21.04
C ASN A 62 -12.20 23.86 22.16
N LEU A 63 -12.67 25.05 22.57
CA LEU A 63 -13.70 25.14 23.58
C LEU A 63 -15.04 24.59 23.10
N LYS A 64 -15.40 24.81 21.84
CA LYS A 64 -16.58 24.23 21.20
C LYS A 64 -16.51 22.72 21.09
N GLN A 65 -15.33 22.18 20.72
CA GLN A 65 -15.09 20.74 20.69
C GLN A 65 -15.26 20.11 22.08
N ASN A 66 -14.66 20.73 23.09
CA ASN A 66 -14.80 20.29 24.48
C ASN A 66 -16.24 20.38 24.97
N ALA A 67 -17.00 21.37 24.56
CA ALA A 67 -18.42 21.50 24.88
C ALA A 67 -19.25 20.38 24.24
N TYR A 68 -19.07 20.08 22.94
CA TYR A 68 -19.74 18.95 22.31
C TYR A 68 -19.38 17.62 22.97
N ARG A 69 -18.10 17.42 23.32
CA ARG A 69 -17.67 16.24 24.08
C ARG A 69 -18.41 16.12 25.40
N LEU A 70 -18.43 17.18 26.18
CA LEU A 70 -19.01 17.17 27.53
C LEU A 70 -20.52 16.99 27.48
N ILE A 71 -21.24 17.62 26.53
CA ILE A 71 -22.67 17.40 26.28
C ILE A 71 -22.92 15.92 25.94
N SER A 72 -22.15 15.36 25.03
CA SER A 72 -22.27 13.95 24.66
C SER A 72 -22.04 13.02 25.85
N LEU A 73 -21.05 13.30 26.69
CA LEU A 73 -20.80 12.54 27.93
C LEU A 73 -21.95 12.67 28.94
N CYS A 74 -22.55 13.85 29.09
CA CYS A 74 -23.71 14.03 29.96
C CYS A 74 -24.89 13.18 29.51
N PHE A 75 -25.23 13.23 28.21
CA PHE A 75 -26.32 12.39 27.68
C PHE A 75 -26.00 10.88 27.78
N LEU A 76 -24.74 10.48 27.61
CA LEU A 76 -24.33 9.09 27.78
C LEU A 76 -24.49 8.63 29.24
N ALA A 77 -24.19 9.50 30.21
CA ALA A 77 -24.38 9.23 31.63
C ALA A 77 -25.87 9.09 32.00
N GLN A 78 -26.76 9.75 31.25
CA GLN A 78 -28.22 9.65 31.38
C GLN A 78 -28.84 8.53 30.55
N ASP A 79 -28.03 7.61 29.96
CA ASP A 79 -28.45 6.56 29.03
C ASP A 79 -29.21 7.05 27.77
N ASN A 80 -29.08 8.32 27.43
CA ASN A 80 -29.65 8.90 26.21
C ASN A 80 -28.64 8.77 25.04
N GLN A 81 -28.57 7.58 24.49
CA GLN A 81 -27.60 7.26 23.44
C GLN A 81 -27.81 8.06 22.16
N GLU A 82 -29.05 8.35 21.78
CA GLU A 82 -29.37 9.09 20.54
C GLU A 82 -28.80 10.50 20.54
N LYS A 83 -29.07 11.26 21.62
CA LYS A 83 -28.52 12.61 21.77
C LYS A 83 -27.02 12.60 21.97
N SER A 84 -26.49 11.63 22.71
CA SER A 84 -25.04 11.47 22.85
C SER A 84 -24.34 11.25 21.50
N GLU A 85 -24.84 10.37 20.64
CA GLU A 85 -24.32 10.16 19.29
C GLU A 85 -24.45 11.40 18.39
N TYR A 86 -25.53 12.17 18.54
CA TYR A 86 -25.72 13.42 17.82
C TYR A 86 -24.58 14.41 18.13
N TYR A 87 -24.31 14.68 19.43
CA TYR A 87 -23.25 15.61 19.82
C TYR A 87 -21.84 15.05 19.56
N ALA A 88 -21.64 13.75 19.69
CA ALA A 88 -20.39 13.11 19.28
C ALA A 88 -20.14 13.25 17.76
N THR A 89 -21.19 13.20 16.93
CA THR A 89 -21.10 13.46 15.49
C THR A 89 -20.73 14.92 15.22
N LEU A 90 -21.27 15.88 15.98
CA LEU A 90 -20.88 17.29 15.89
C LEU A 90 -19.42 17.50 16.30
N LEU A 91 -18.98 16.83 17.38
CA LEU A 91 -17.58 16.83 17.80
C LEU A 91 -16.67 16.33 16.67
N LEU A 92 -17.03 15.20 16.04
CA LEU A 92 -16.24 14.62 14.94
C LEU A 92 -16.28 15.45 13.65
N LYS A 93 -17.29 16.29 13.45
CA LYS A 93 -17.30 17.29 12.36
C LYS A 93 -16.32 18.43 12.62
N GLU A 94 -16.24 18.91 13.86
CA GLU A 94 -15.27 19.94 14.26
C GLU A 94 -13.84 19.37 14.37
N ASN A 95 -13.71 18.11 14.81
CA ASN A 95 -12.44 17.41 14.96
C ASN A 95 -12.56 15.95 14.52
N PRO A 96 -12.34 15.63 13.24
CA PRO A 96 -12.38 14.26 12.74
C PRO A 96 -11.39 13.32 13.41
N TYR A 97 -10.32 13.85 13.99
CA TYR A 97 -9.23 13.10 14.63
C TYR A 97 -9.36 13.03 16.14
N TYR A 98 -10.49 13.46 16.70
CA TYR A 98 -10.70 13.43 18.14
C TYR A 98 -10.30 12.09 18.75
N SER A 99 -9.43 12.10 19.75
CA SER A 99 -9.01 10.91 20.48
C SER A 99 -9.72 10.81 21.84
N SER A 100 -10.46 9.73 22.05
CA SER A 100 -11.26 9.48 23.26
C SER A 100 -10.53 8.65 24.33
N VAL A 101 -9.21 8.58 24.27
CA VAL A 101 -8.39 7.71 25.14
C VAL A 101 -8.56 7.96 26.65
N GLN A 102 -8.93 9.18 27.03
CA GLN A 102 -9.21 9.55 28.42
C GLN A 102 -10.68 9.53 28.81
N ASP A 103 -11.55 9.24 27.86
CA ASP A 103 -12.98 9.24 28.06
C ASP A 103 -13.48 7.91 28.63
N PRO A 104 -14.70 7.87 29.19
CA PRO A 104 -15.33 6.63 29.59
C PRO A 104 -15.39 5.61 28.45
N VAL A 105 -15.24 4.33 28.76
CA VAL A 105 -15.20 3.24 27.75
C VAL A 105 -16.39 3.29 26.80
N ARG A 106 -17.60 3.53 27.30
CA ARG A 106 -18.82 3.65 26.47
C ARG A 106 -18.71 4.77 25.43
N PHE A 107 -18.08 5.89 25.79
CA PHE A 107 -17.86 7.01 24.88
C PHE A 107 -16.79 6.70 23.85
N GLU A 108 -15.69 6.08 24.28
CA GLU A 108 -14.62 5.62 23.37
C GLU A 108 -15.15 4.62 22.34
N GLU A 109 -15.97 3.64 22.76
CA GLU A 109 -16.63 2.70 21.88
C GLU A 109 -17.56 3.40 20.87
N MET A 110 -18.34 4.39 21.33
CA MET A 110 -19.24 5.17 20.50
C MET A 110 -18.47 6.00 19.46
N ILE A 111 -17.42 6.69 19.86
CA ILE A 111 -16.56 7.48 18.95
C ILE A 111 -15.89 6.56 17.92
N SER A 112 -15.39 5.41 18.35
CA SER A 112 -14.79 4.41 17.44
C SER A 112 -15.82 3.90 16.42
N ARG A 113 -17.04 3.60 16.87
CA ARG A 113 -18.13 3.19 15.98
C ARG A 113 -18.56 4.29 15.01
N LEU A 114 -18.67 5.53 15.47
CA LEU A 114 -19.01 6.66 14.61
C LEU A 114 -17.93 6.94 13.57
N LYS A 115 -16.65 6.71 13.91
CA LYS A 115 -15.54 6.81 12.96
C LYS A 115 -15.50 5.64 11.96
N THR A 116 -15.87 4.43 12.38
CA THR A 116 -15.66 3.21 11.59
C THR A 116 -16.90 2.69 10.86
N GLY A 117 -18.11 3.05 11.25
CA GLY A 117 -19.29 2.36 10.75
C GLY A 117 -20.49 3.19 10.29
N ARG A 118 -20.67 4.41 10.73
CA ARG A 118 -21.88 5.19 10.41
C ARG A 118 -21.67 6.55 9.80
N GLY A 119 -20.49 7.06 9.87
CA GLY A 119 -20.13 8.39 9.36
C GLY A 119 -18.82 8.41 8.62
N THR A 120 -18.22 7.26 8.38
CA THR A 120 -16.96 7.19 7.67
C THR A 120 -17.20 7.63 6.24
N THR A 121 -16.70 8.79 5.94
CA THR A 121 -16.67 9.33 4.61
C THR A 121 -15.35 8.93 3.99
N ILE A 122 -15.40 8.49 2.75
CA ILE A 122 -14.23 8.27 1.93
C ILE A 122 -14.17 9.33 0.86
N THR A 123 -12.97 9.66 0.44
CA THR A 123 -12.74 10.65 -0.62
C THR A 123 -12.34 9.99 -1.93
N THR A 124 -11.81 8.78 -1.88
CA THR A 124 -11.24 8.06 -3.04
C THR A 124 -12.31 7.67 -4.06
N ALA A 125 -13.54 7.36 -3.66
CA ALA A 125 -14.54 6.84 -4.61
C ALA A 125 -15.18 7.91 -5.52
N SER A 126 -15.18 9.20 -5.11
CA SER A 126 -15.85 10.28 -5.88
C SER A 126 -15.15 11.62 -5.81
N SER A 127 -13.96 11.73 -5.23
CA SER A 127 -13.25 12.99 -4.98
C SER A 127 -13.94 13.97 -4.00
N GLN A 128 -15.09 13.58 -3.47
CA GLN A 128 -15.77 14.25 -2.34
C GLN A 128 -16.00 13.21 -1.24
N ALA A 129 -16.08 13.69 0.00
CA ALA A 129 -16.44 12.84 1.11
C ALA A 129 -17.85 12.27 0.92
N GLU A 130 -17.97 10.96 0.73
CA GLU A 130 -19.24 10.25 0.59
C GLU A 130 -19.32 9.05 1.53
N SER A 131 -20.54 8.65 1.88
CA SER A 131 -20.76 7.45 2.70
C SER A 131 -20.32 6.18 1.96
N VAL A 132 -19.65 5.26 2.64
CA VAL A 132 -19.29 3.94 2.11
C VAL A 132 -20.51 3.19 1.57
N LEU A 133 -21.70 3.38 2.15
CA LEU A 133 -22.96 2.78 1.64
C LEU A 133 -23.34 3.26 0.24
N GLU A 134 -22.88 4.43 -0.18
CA GLU A 134 -23.24 5.07 -1.44
C GLU A 134 -22.12 5.05 -2.48
N THR A 135 -20.99 4.44 -2.17
CA THR A 135 -19.89 4.27 -3.13
C THR A 135 -20.27 3.30 -4.23
N PRO A 136 -19.80 3.49 -5.47
CA PRO A 136 -20.17 2.62 -6.58
C PRO A 136 -19.42 1.28 -6.63
N VAL A 137 -18.46 1.07 -5.73
CA VAL A 137 -17.63 -0.14 -5.63
C VAL A 137 -17.47 -0.53 -4.16
N PRO A 138 -17.14 -1.79 -3.85
CA PRO A 138 -16.76 -2.20 -2.49
C PRO A 138 -15.53 -1.43 -1.99
N VAL A 139 -15.51 -1.10 -0.70
CA VAL A 139 -14.45 -0.32 -0.07
C VAL A 139 -14.05 -0.94 1.25
N THR A 140 -12.75 -1.10 1.47
CA THR A 140 -12.18 -1.39 2.79
C THR A 140 -11.47 -0.15 3.33
N ILE A 141 -11.73 0.19 4.59
CA ILE A 141 -11.06 1.28 5.30
C ILE A 141 -10.23 0.68 6.42
N ILE A 142 -8.93 0.95 6.41
CA ILE A 142 -8.00 0.47 7.42
C ILE A 142 -7.57 1.65 8.29
N THR A 143 -8.02 1.66 9.53
CA THR A 143 -7.75 2.78 10.46
C THR A 143 -6.38 2.67 11.11
N THR A 144 -5.91 3.77 11.71
CA THR A 144 -4.67 3.77 12.53
C THR A 144 -4.72 2.69 13.63
N GLU A 145 -5.89 2.48 14.27
CA GLU A 145 -6.03 1.46 15.32
C GLU A 145 -5.83 0.05 14.77
N MET A 146 -6.36 -0.24 13.58
CA MET A 146 -6.19 -1.52 12.90
C MET A 146 -4.71 -1.74 12.53
N ILE A 147 -4.03 -0.70 12.02
CA ILE A 147 -2.60 -0.76 11.74
C ILE A 147 -1.79 -1.04 13.02
N ASP A 148 -2.08 -0.33 14.10
CA ASP A 148 -1.43 -0.52 15.39
C ASP A 148 -1.65 -1.92 15.97
N ALA A 149 -2.82 -2.52 15.75
CA ALA A 149 -3.16 -3.87 16.22
C ALA A 149 -2.27 -4.96 15.60
N LEU A 150 -1.84 -4.78 14.34
CA LEU A 150 -0.93 -5.71 13.67
C LEU A 150 0.51 -5.64 14.19
N GLY A 151 0.88 -4.53 14.81
CA GLY A 151 2.21 -4.31 15.35
C GLY A 151 3.10 -3.39 14.51
N TYR A 152 4.09 -2.82 15.18
CA TYR A 152 4.93 -1.77 14.63
C TYR A 152 5.81 -2.21 13.44
N ASN A 153 6.15 -3.50 13.36
CA ASN A 153 7.06 -4.04 12.32
C ASN A 153 6.38 -4.28 10.96
N LYS A 154 5.09 -4.00 10.81
CA LYS A 154 4.39 -4.25 9.55
C LYS A 154 4.69 -3.18 8.51
N ASN A 155 4.84 -3.61 7.25
CA ASN A 155 4.85 -2.75 6.07
C ASN A 155 3.45 -2.68 5.43
N LEU A 156 3.30 -1.86 4.39
CA LEU A 156 2.01 -1.68 3.73
C LEU A 156 1.47 -2.97 3.09
N ASN A 157 2.33 -3.81 2.50
CA ASN A 157 1.90 -5.10 1.94
C ASN A 157 1.21 -5.98 2.97
N GLN A 158 1.82 -6.11 4.14
CA GLN A 158 1.31 -6.95 5.23
C GLN A 158 0.02 -6.38 5.81
N ILE A 159 -0.10 -5.06 5.88
CA ILE A 159 -1.34 -4.37 6.32
C ILE A 159 -2.46 -4.63 5.33
N LEU A 160 -2.21 -4.45 4.04
CA LEU A 160 -3.20 -4.69 2.99
C LEU A 160 -3.63 -6.17 2.97
N ALA A 161 -2.68 -7.11 3.03
CA ALA A 161 -2.98 -8.54 3.02
C ALA A 161 -3.72 -9.01 4.29
N ALA A 162 -3.64 -8.26 5.39
CA ALA A 162 -4.36 -8.58 6.63
C ALA A 162 -5.82 -8.11 6.60
N TYR A 163 -6.09 -6.93 6.02
CA TYR A 163 -7.40 -6.28 6.14
C TYR A 163 -8.19 -6.17 4.85
N VAL A 164 -7.57 -6.38 3.69
CA VAL A 164 -8.28 -6.26 2.41
C VAL A 164 -8.57 -7.65 1.85
N PRO A 165 -9.83 -8.10 1.84
CA PRO A 165 -10.16 -9.37 1.23
C PRO A 165 -9.81 -9.36 -0.26
N GLY A 166 -9.30 -10.49 -0.76
CA GLY A 166 -8.82 -10.63 -2.14
C GLY A 166 -7.37 -10.20 -2.38
N ILE A 167 -6.73 -9.51 -1.44
CA ILE A 167 -5.30 -9.19 -1.52
C ILE A 167 -4.46 -10.32 -0.92
N THR A 168 -3.44 -10.73 -1.67
CA THR A 168 -2.43 -11.71 -1.25
C THR A 168 -1.02 -11.16 -1.45
N GLU A 169 -0.11 -11.47 -0.52
CA GLU A 169 1.31 -11.20 -0.72
C GLU A 169 1.90 -12.15 -1.76
N VAL A 170 2.64 -11.61 -2.70
CA VAL A 170 3.33 -12.35 -3.76
C VAL A 170 4.76 -11.86 -3.90
N ALA A 171 5.67 -12.76 -4.26
CA ALA A 171 7.05 -12.38 -4.53
C ALA A 171 7.23 -12.01 -6.00
N SER A 172 8.05 -11.01 -6.24
CA SER A 172 8.50 -10.67 -7.58
C SER A 172 9.95 -10.23 -7.51
N TYR A 173 10.84 -11.00 -8.09
CA TYR A 173 12.29 -10.77 -8.01
C TYR A 173 12.73 -10.44 -6.58
N ASN A 174 13.00 -9.17 -6.29
CA ASN A 174 13.48 -8.69 -5.00
C ASN A 174 12.45 -7.86 -4.24
N LEU A 175 11.23 -7.77 -4.75
CA LEU A 175 10.16 -6.96 -4.18
C LEU A 175 9.11 -7.83 -3.50
N ASP A 176 8.68 -7.39 -2.33
CA ASP A 176 7.44 -7.85 -1.73
C ASP A 176 6.30 -7.11 -2.42
N ASN A 177 5.38 -7.83 -3.01
CA ASN A 177 4.25 -7.29 -3.75
C ASN A 177 2.93 -7.84 -3.24
N VAL A 178 1.85 -7.27 -3.74
CA VAL A 178 0.49 -7.76 -3.52
C VAL A 178 -0.22 -7.99 -4.85
N ALA A 179 -1.07 -9.00 -4.87
CA ALA A 179 -1.98 -9.29 -5.96
C ALA A 179 -3.41 -9.18 -5.49
N MET A 180 -4.29 -8.62 -6.31
CA MET A 180 -5.73 -8.62 -6.08
C MET A 180 -6.40 -9.67 -6.96
N HIS A 181 -7.17 -10.57 -6.37
CA HIS A 181 -7.85 -11.70 -7.06
C HIS A 181 -6.89 -12.54 -7.92
N GLY A 182 -5.63 -12.64 -7.52
CA GLY A 182 -4.62 -13.38 -8.28
C GLY A 182 -4.16 -12.71 -9.57
N ALA A 183 -4.64 -11.54 -9.88
CA ALA A 183 -4.23 -10.82 -11.07
C ALA A 183 -2.91 -10.07 -10.83
N TYR A 184 -1.83 -10.68 -11.23
CA TYR A 184 -0.51 -10.06 -11.24
C TYR A 184 0.34 -10.67 -12.36
N THR A 185 1.44 -10.02 -12.72
CA THR A 185 2.46 -10.56 -13.62
C THR A 185 3.80 -10.62 -12.91
N ILE A 186 4.78 -9.86 -13.36
CA ILE A 186 6.09 -9.82 -12.71
C ILE A 186 6.05 -8.98 -11.44
N SER A 187 5.12 -8.03 -11.37
CA SER A 187 5.02 -7.05 -10.29
C SER A 187 3.59 -6.58 -10.07
N GLN A 188 3.40 -5.68 -9.11
CA GLN A 188 2.11 -5.15 -8.67
C GLN A 188 1.56 -4.06 -9.64
N GLU A 189 1.85 -4.13 -10.90
CA GLU A 189 1.49 -3.12 -11.91
C GLU A 189 -0.01 -2.97 -12.21
N LYS A 190 -0.87 -3.68 -11.50
CA LYS A 190 -2.34 -3.69 -11.68
C LYS A 190 -3.11 -3.03 -10.54
N ILE A 191 -2.40 -2.54 -9.54
CA ILE A 191 -2.94 -1.84 -8.36
C ILE A 191 -2.37 -0.43 -8.32
N LEU A 192 -3.24 0.56 -8.29
CA LEU A 192 -2.84 1.95 -8.12
C LEU A 192 -2.59 2.25 -6.64
N ILE A 193 -1.39 2.71 -6.30
CA ILE A 193 -1.03 3.18 -4.96
C ILE A 193 -0.96 4.71 -4.98
N MET A 194 -1.62 5.33 -4.02
CA MET A 194 -1.66 6.78 -3.87
C MET A 194 -1.36 7.21 -2.43
N GLU A 195 -0.92 8.43 -2.27
CA GLU A 195 -0.81 9.15 -1.00
C GLU A 195 -1.55 10.47 -1.13
N ASN A 196 -2.62 10.68 -0.36
CA ASN A 196 -3.52 11.83 -0.44
C ASN A 196 -4.04 12.10 -1.87
N GLY A 197 -4.30 11.03 -2.64
CA GLY A 197 -4.73 11.11 -4.03
C GLY A 197 -3.62 11.31 -5.06
N HIS A 198 -2.37 11.52 -4.64
CA HIS A 198 -1.20 11.59 -5.50
C HIS A 198 -0.67 10.19 -5.83
N ARG A 199 -0.49 9.87 -7.11
CA ARG A 199 -0.04 8.55 -7.57
C ARG A 199 1.44 8.30 -7.23
N LEU A 200 1.72 7.17 -6.58
CA LEU A 200 3.08 6.71 -6.25
C LEU A 200 3.66 5.68 -7.24
N ASN A 201 2.87 5.14 -8.16
CA ASN A 201 3.39 4.18 -9.14
C ASN A 201 4.29 4.87 -10.17
N ALA A 202 5.50 4.37 -10.32
CA ALA A 202 6.42 4.77 -11.39
C ALA A 202 5.81 4.53 -12.78
N ARG A 203 6.17 5.34 -13.76
CA ARG A 203 5.57 5.23 -15.11
C ARG A 203 6.31 4.23 -15.97
N SER A 204 7.60 3.97 -15.69
CA SER A 204 8.38 2.98 -16.44
C SER A 204 7.93 1.54 -16.16
N THR A 205 7.57 1.23 -14.93
CA THR A 205 7.24 -0.13 -14.48
C THR A 205 5.79 -0.31 -14.05
N ASN A 206 5.03 0.76 -13.84
CA ASN A 206 3.72 0.78 -13.20
C ASN A 206 3.72 0.27 -11.73
N ILE A 207 4.87 0.08 -11.11
CA ILE A 207 5.00 -0.40 -9.73
C ILE A 207 4.88 0.76 -8.75
N GLY A 208 4.09 0.60 -7.69
CA GLY A 208 4.11 1.44 -6.49
C GLY A 208 4.79 0.71 -5.34
N ARG A 209 5.59 1.39 -4.56
CA ARG A 209 6.22 0.77 -3.38
C ARG A 209 5.22 0.53 -2.28
N THR A 210 5.41 -0.56 -1.59
CA THR A 210 4.55 -1.00 -0.49
C THR A 210 5.35 -1.59 0.66
N ASP A 211 6.67 -1.47 0.59
CA ASP A 211 7.63 -1.94 1.59
C ASP A 211 7.86 -0.93 2.74
N TYR A 212 8.95 -1.08 3.48
CA TYR A 212 9.33 -0.20 4.59
C TYR A 212 9.79 1.22 4.16
N ALA A 213 9.77 1.55 2.89
CA ALA A 213 9.98 2.93 2.42
C ALA A 213 8.72 3.79 2.53
N ILE A 214 7.65 3.28 3.13
CA ILE A 214 6.46 4.04 3.51
C ILE A 214 6.31 4.01 5.03
N SER A 215 6.33 5.19 5.67
CA SER A 215 6.05 5.30 7.09
C SER A 215 4.60 4.95 7.39
N THR A 216 4.38 3.93 8.21
CA THR A 216 3.04 3.57 8.66
C THR A 216 2.52 4.49 9.77
N GLN A 217 3.39 5.21 10.47
CA GLN A 217 3.01 6.09 11.57
C GLN A 217 2.39 7.43 11.09
N LYS A 218 2.70 7.88 9.88
CA LYS A 218 2.07 9.07 9.28
C LYS A 218 0.64 8.82 8.80
N ILE A 219 0.23 7.55 8.71
CA ILE A 219 -1.07 7.14 8.15
C ILE A 219 -2.18 7.44 9.15
N ASP A 220 -3.20 8.15 8.72
CA ASP A 220 -4.47 8.28 9.43
C ASP A 220 -5.35 7.06 9.14
N HIS A 221 -5.63 6.82 7.88
CA HIS A 221 -6.30 5.62 7.40
C HIS A 221 -5.91 5.31 5.97
N ILE A 222 -6.24 4.09 5.52
CA ILE A 222 -6.05 3.67 4.14
C ILE A 222 -7.43 3.38 3.55
N GLU A 223 -7.75 3.98 2.42
CA GLU A 223 -8.96 3.70 1.64
C GLU A 223 -8.60 2.75 0.49
N VAL A 224 -9.25 1.60 0.43
CA VAL A 224 -9.02 0.63 -0.65
C VAL A 224 -10.30 0.40 -1.44
N LEU A 225 -10.32 0.86 -2.69
CA LEU A 225 -11.37 0.51 -3.63
C LEU A 225 -11.07 -0.88 -4.19
N ARG A 226 -11.97 -1.84 -3.99
CA ARG A 226 -11.83 -3.22 -4.46
C ARG A 226 -12.53 -3.39 -5.80
N GLY A 227 -11.74 -3.53 -6.85
CA GLY A 227 -12.21 -3.68 -8.23
C GLY A 227 -11.75 -2.59 -9.18
N PRO A 228 -12.23 -2.63 -10.42
CA PRO A 228 -11.82 -1.70 -11.47
C PRO A 228 -12.18 -0.26 -11.17
N ALA A 229 -11.22 0.67 -11.28
CA ALA A 229 -11.41 2.08 -10.98
C ALA A 229 -10.85 3.04 -12.04
N SER A 230 -10.49 2.55 -13.23
CA SER A 230 -9.93 3.40 -14.30
C SER A 230 -10.88 4.49 -14.77
N SER A 231 -12.18 4.38 -14.54
CA SER A 231 -13.16 5.44 -14.87
C SER A 231 -12.89 6.76 -14.14
N LEU A 232 -12.18 6.75 -13.02
CA LEU A 232 -11.73 7.94 -12.29
C LEU A 232 -10.22 8.15 -12.37
N TYR A 233 -9.46 7.07 -12.21
CA TYR A 233 -8.01 7.13 -11.99
C TYR A 233 -7.18 6.78 -13.23
N GLY A 234 -7.78 6.20 -14.28
CA GLY A 234 -7.09 5.84 -15.51
C GLY A 234 -6.16 4.65 -15.35
N ASN A 235 -4.98 4.79 -15.95
CA ASN A 235 -3.96 3.74 -16.02
C ASN A 235 -3.58 3.20 -14.62
N VAL A 236 -3.35 1.87 -14.53
CA VAL A 236 -2.95 1.09 -13.33
C VAL A 236 -4.09 0.78 -12.36
N ALA A 237 -5.16 1.56 -12.32
CA ALA A 237 -6.34 1.27 -11.49
C ALA A 237 -7.15 0.07 -12.05
N LEU A 238 -6.46 -1.06 -12.34
CA LEU A 238 -7.06 -2.22 -13.00
C LEU A 238 -7.87 -3.05 -12.03
N THR A 239 -7.25 -3.45 -10.90
CA THR A 239 -7.87 -4.39 -9.95
C THR A 239 -8.20 -3.76 -8.61
N ALA A 240 -7.45 -2.76 -8.19
CA ALA A 240 -7.71 -2.00 -6.96
C ALA A 240 -7.05 -0.62 -7.00
N VAL A 241 -7.53 0.26 -6.12
CA VAL A 241 -6.88 1.53 -5.77
C VAL A 241 -6.66 1.56 -4.27
N VAL A 242 -5.43 1.80 -3.85
CA VAL A 242 -5.03 1.98 -2.46
C VAL A 242 -4.65 3.45 -2.27
N ASN A 243 -5.38 4.18 -1.46
CA ASN A 243 -5.10 5.56 -1.17
C ASN A 243 -4.73 5.71 0.32
N ILE A 244 -3.50 6.07 0.57
CA ILE A 244 -2.97 6.34 1.91
C ILE A 244 -3.33 7.76 2.26
N ILE A 245 -4.18 7.95 3.27
CA ILE A 245 -4.50 9.25 3.81
C ILE A 245 -3.58 9.51 5.00
N THR A 246 -2.84 10.58 4.92
CA THR A 246 -1.94 10.96 6.01
C THR A 246 -2.66 11.71 7.10
N LYS A 247 -2.12 11.67 8.31
CA LYS A 247 -2.57 12.51 9.43
C LYS A 247 -2.45 13.97 9.05
N GLU A 248 -3.26 14.80 9.71
CA GLU A 248 -3.10 16.26 9.69
C GLU A 248 -2.19 16.71 10.84
N GLY A 249 -1.56 17.87 10.70
CA GLY A 249 -0.76 18.46 11.75
C GLY A 249 -1.55 18.67 13.04
N ALA A 250 -2.82 19.07 12.91
CA ALA A 250 -3.75 19.23 14.03
C ALA A 250 -3.93 17.94 14.85
N SER A 251 -3.87 16.76 14.22
CA SER A 251 -4.05 15.47 14.90
C SER A 251 -2.84 15.08 15.76
N ILE A 252 -1.66 15.59 15.44
CA ILE A 252 -0.43 15.40 16.21
C ILE A 252 -0.31 16.49 17.28
N ASN A 253 -0.52 17.73 16.90
CA ASN A 253 -0.46 18.93 17.73
C ASN A 253 0.69 18.91 18.75
N GLY A 254 1.91 18.64 18.26
CA GLY A 254 3.12 18.45 19.05
C GLY A 254 4.09 17.51 18.35
N LEU A 255 4.66 16.59 19.09
CA LEU A 255 5.68 15.66 18.62
C LEU A 255 5.31 14.21 18.96
N SER A 256 5.61 13.30 18.07
CA SER A 256 5.55 11.86 18.32
C SER A 256 6.83 11.20 17.83
N ALA A 257 7.48 10.44 18.68
CA ALA A 257 8.68 9.67 18.36
C ALA A 257 8.47 8.21 18.74
N GLN A 258 8.82 7.30 17.87
CA GLN A 258 8.73 5.87 18.13
C GLN A 258 10.00 5.19 17.67
N TYR A 259 10.50 4.27 18.48
CA TYR A 259 11.64 3.44 18.15
C TYR A 259 11.38 2.00 18.51
N GLY A 260 11.77 1.10 17.63
CA GLY A 260 11.68 -0.34 17.82
C GLY A 260 12.97 -1.06 17.46
N TYR A 261 13.22 -2.12 18.21
CA TYR A 261 14.31 -3.07 18.01
C TYR A 261 13.78 -4.49 17.97
N GLY A 262 14.27 -5.30 17.05
CA GLY A 262 13.75 -6.64 16.84
C GLY A 262 14.76 -7.65 16.33
N SER A 263 14.26 -8.82 15.99
CA SER A 263 15.02 -9.95 15.42
C SER A 263 15.89 -9.50 14.25
N TRP A 264 17.01 -10.18 14.05
CA TRP A 264 17.98 -9.92 12.96
C TRP A 264 18.52 -8.49 12.94
N ASN A 265 18.72 -7.92 14.13
CA ASN A 265 19.20 -6.55 14.29
C ASN A 265 18.33 -5.55 13.51
N THR A 266 17.03 -5.74 13.58
CA THR A 266 16.08 -4.83 12.95
C THR A 266 15.88 -3.60 13.79
N HIS A 267 16.03 -2.43 13.16
CA HIS A 267 15.80 -1.12 13.75
C HIS A 267 14.73 -0.39 12.94
N LYS A 268 13.73 0.13 13.63
CA LYS A 268 12.71 1.00 13.03
C LYS A 268 12.54 2.24 13.89
N ALA A 269 12.56 3.41 13.28
CA ALA A 269 12.37 4.68 13.97
C ALA A 269 11.42 5.55 13.16
N ASP A 270 10.45 6.15 13.82
CA ASP A 270 9.52 7.12 13.23
C ASP A 270 9.48 8.37 14.10
N PHE A 271 9.46 9.51 13.43
CA PHE A 271 9.27 10.82 14.02
C PHE A 271 8.18 11.56 13.27
N LEU A 272 7.25 12.16 14.03
CA LEU A 272 6.19 13.01 13.50
C LEU A 272 6.18 14.31 14.29
N ALA A 273 6.02 15.41 13.57
CA ALA A 273 5.73 16.71 14.16
C ALA A 273 4.55 17.35 13.45
N GLY A 274 3.62 17.91 14.19
CA GLY A 274 2.44 18.52 13.61
C GLY A 274 1.91 19.70 14.40
N THR A 275 1.30 20.63 13.69
CA THR A 275 0.63 21.78 14.31
C THR A 275 -0.43 22.34 13.41
N HIS A 276 -1.43 22.97 14.03
CA HIS A 276 -2.40 23.81 13.35
C HIS A 276 -2.35 25.22 13.97
N TYR A 277 -1.96 26.19 13.16
CA TYR A 277 -1.80 27.56 13.64
C TYR A 277 -2.25 28.57 12.60
N MET A 278 -3.10 29.53 12.99
CA MET A 278 -3.65 30.59 12.13
C MET A 278 -4.27 30.11 10.83
N GLY A 279 -4.89 28.90 10.84
CA GLY A 279 -5.50 28.28 9.66
C GLY A 279 -4.51 27.56 8.74
N ALA A 280 -3.23 27.50 9.11
CA ALA A 280 -2.24 26.66 8.47
C ALA A 280 -2.12 25.33 9.25
N ASP A 281 -2.15 24.21 8.52
CA ASP A 281 -1.90 22.89 9.06
C ASP A 281 -0.60 22.35 8.49
N VAL A 282 0.29 21.84 9.35
CA VAL A 282 1.60 21.34 8.97
C VAL A 282 1.84 19.98 9.61
N LEU A 283 2.14 18.99 8.82
CA LEU A 283 2.65 17.70 9.25
C LEU A 283 4.04 17.46 8.66
N VAL A 284 5.00 17.08 9.48
CA VAL A 284 6.34 16.64 9.06
C VAL A 284 6.58 15.24 9.57
N TRP A 285 7.21 14.39 8.77
CA TRP A 285 7.56 13.03 9.18
C TRP A 285 8.97 12.64 8.73
N ALA A 286 9.56 11.75 9.51
CA ALA A 286 10.77 11.01 9.15
C ALA A 286 10.67 9.59 9.67
N SER A 287 10.92 8.61 8.80
CA SER A 287 10.93 7.19 9.13
C SER A 287 12.21 6.55 8.63
N LEU A 288 12.76 5.65 9.43
CA LEU A 288 13.94 4.86 9.10
C LEU A 288 13.68 3.39 9.40
N TYR A 289 14.09 2.52 8.51
CA TYR A 289 14.06 1.08 8.71
C TYR A 289 15.34 0.43 8.22
N ASN A 290 15.93 -0.44 9.05
CA ASN A 290 17.07 -1.24 8.67
C ASN A 290 16.99 -2.63 9.31
N SER A 291 17.43 -3.66 8.60
CA SER A 291 17.47 -5.04 9.07
C SER A 291 18.62 -5.78 8.41
N LYS A 292 19.36 -6.55 9.21
CA LYS A 292 20.34 -7.50 8.64
C LYS A 292 19.67 -8.65 7.93
N GLY A 293 18.37 -8.84 8.16
CA GLY A 293 17.60 -9.95 7.62
C GLY A 293 17.99 -11.29 8.23
N GLU A 294 17.18 -12.30 7.93
CA GLU A 294 17.47 -13.67 8.31
C GLU A 294 18.35 -14.31 7.22
N ASP A 295 19.52 -14.80 7.60
CA ASP A 295 20.37 -15.64 6.77
C ASP A 295 19.99 -17.09 7.04
N ARG A 296 19.25 -17.71 6.12
CA ARG A 296 18.77 -19.09 6.25
C ARG A 296 19.64 -20.03 5.43
N TYR A 297 20.26 -20.99 6.12
CA TYR A 297 21.09 -21.96 5.46
C TYR A 297 20.27 -22.88 4.55
N VAL A 298 20.72 -23.01 3.31
CA VAL A 298 20.23 -23.95 2.28
C VAL A 298 21.30 -25.02 2.12
N SER A 299 20.93 -26.28 2.32
CA SER A 299 21.88 -27.40 2.20
C SER A 299 22.35 -27.59 0.76
N PRO A 300 23.57 -28.13 0.52
CA PRO A 300 24.04 -28.41 -0.83
C PRO A 300 23.05 -29.26 -1.66
N SER A 301 22.45 -30.27 -1.05
CA SER A 301 21.48 -31.13 -1.72
C SER A 301 20.21 -30.44 -2.15
N LEU A 302 19.72 -29.47 -1.35
CA LEU A 302 18.52 -28.69 -1.68
C LEU A 302 18.86 -27.64 -2.74
N ASP A 303 20.02 -26.99 -2.63
CA ASP A 303 20.53 -26.05 -3.62
C ASP A 303 20.73 -26.74 -4.97
N GLU A 304 21.32 -27.96 -4.98
CA GLU A 304 21.46 -28.82 -6.16
C GLU A 304 20.11 -29.13 -6.80
N TYR A 305 19.13 -29.58 -6.01
CA TYR A 305 17.79 -29.91 -6.51
C TYR A 305 17.16 -28.74 -7.26
N TYR A 306 17.15 -27.54 -6.67
CA TYR A 306 16.59 -26.38 -7.31
C TYR A 306 17.41 -25.88 -8.50
N THR A 307 18.71 -26.03 -8.48
CA THR A 307 19.57 -25.63 -9.59
C THR A 307 19.47 -26.58 -10.77
N GLN A 308 19.33 -27.88 -10.54
CA GLN A 308 19.10 -28.89 -11.60
C GLN A 308 17.74 -28.70 -12.28
N LEU A 309 16.71 -28.31 -11.54
CA LEU A 309 15.41 -27.95 -12.12
C LEU A 309 15.49 -26.78 -13.13
N TYR A 310 16.53 -25.98 -13.06
CA TYR A 310 16.68 -24.79 -13.89
C TYR A 310 17.66 -24.97 -15.07
N ARG A 311 18.58 -25.96 -15.04
CA ARG A 311 19.67 -26.08 -16.01
C ARG A 311 19.88 -27.51 -16.51
N SER A 312 20.22 -27.59 -17.80
CA SER A 312 20.64 -28.85 -18.45
C SER A 312 22.05 -29.34 -18.04
N THR A 313 22.88 -28.50 -17.46
CA THR A 313 24.21 -28.84 -16.99
C THR A 313 24.24 -28.70 -15.47
N PRO A 314 24.50 -29.74 -14.69
CA PRO A 314 24.58 -29.63 -13.25
C PRO A 314 25.73 -28.70 -12.87
N PRO A 315 25.45 -27.57 -12.22
CA PRO A 315 26.48 -26.70 -11.66
C PRO A 315 27.07 -27.39 -10.43
N LEU A 316 28.29 -27.05 -10.08
CA LEU A 316 28.82 -27.33 -8.76
C LEU A 316 28.03 -26.56 -7.74
N VAL A 317 27.48 -27.23 -6.76
CA VAL A 317 26.51 -26.71 -5.81
C VAL A 317 27.19 -26.51 -4.46
N TYR A 318 27.07 -25.34 -3.95
CA TYR A 318 27.55 -24.98 -2.63
C TYR A 318 26.36 -24.71 -1.72
N GLY A 319 26.29 -25.34 -0.59
CA GLY A 319 25.37 -24.89 0.47
C GLY A 319 25.76 -23.48 0.91
N GLY A 320 24.77 -22.66 1.16
CA GLY A 320 24.95 -21.24 1.54
C GLY A 320 23.72 -20.65 2.18
N ASN A 321 23.65 -19.34 2.30
CA ASN A 321 22.54 -18.66 2.92
C ASN A 321 21.64 -17.97 1.91
N ALA A 322 20.32 -18.16 2.09
CA ALA A 322 19.29 -17.32 1.52
C ALA A 322 19.11 -16.07 2.39
N HIS A 323 19.07 -14.89 1.77
CA HIS A 323 19.00 -13.60 2.48
C HIS A 323 17.55 -13.10 2.56
N ILE A 324 16.87 -13.37 3.68
CA ILE A 324 15.46 -13.06 3.85
C ILE A 324 15.29 -11.69 4.51
N ASN A 325 14.54 -10.79 3.88
CA ASN A 325 14.30 -9.43 4.36
C ASN A 325 15.57 -8.65 4.75
N LYS A 326 16.68 -8.93 4.04
CA LYS A 326 17.93 -8.21 4.23
C LYS A 326 17.86 -6.88 3.50
N TYR A 327 17.93 -5.79 4.25
CA TYR A 327 18.09 -4.47 3.68
C TYR A 327 19.56 -4.17 3.48
N SER A 328 19.85 -3.45 2.41
CA SER A 328 21.21 -3.13 2.02
C SER A 328 21.90 -2.24 3.08
N ASP A 329 23.13 -1.92 2.81
CA ASP A 329 24.03 -1.05 3.59
C ASP A 329 23.44 0.33 3.93
N LYS A 330 22.30 0.73 3.32
CA LYS A 330 21.58 1.96 3.64
C LYS A 330 20.20 1.64 4.21
N PRO A 331 19.77 2.34 5.27
CA PRO A 331 18.43 2.19 5.78
C PRO A 331 17.39 2.62 4.74
N SER A 332 16.26 1.93 4.72
CA SER A 332 15.06 2.42 4.06
C SER A 332 14.53 3.63 4.80
N TYR A 333 14.03 4.65 4.10
CA TYR A 333 13.50 5.85 4.74
C TYR A 333 12.32 6.46 3.98
N ASP A 334 11.50 7.19 4.72
CA ASP A 334 10.43 8.06 4.23
C ASP A 334 10.48 9.37 5.00
N VAL A 335 10.77 10.46 4.30
CA VAL A 335 10.80 11.79 4.88
C VAL A 335 9.96 12.73 4.03
N GLY A 336 9.21 13.62 4.69
CA GLY A 336 8.38 14.54 3.96
C GLY A 336 7.58 15.48 4.84
N PHE A 337 6.75 16.26 4.18
CA PHE A 337 5.82 17.16 4.85
C PHE A 337 4.55 17.36 4.02
N ASN A 338 3.45 17.64 4.72
CA ASN A 338 2.23 18.21 4.18
C ASN A 338 1.98 19.56 4.80
N PHE A 339 1.58 20.49 3.97
CA PHE A 339 1.18 21.83 4.38
C PHE A 339 -0.15 22.16 3.73
N THR A 340 -1.13 22.61 4.53
CA THR A 340 -2.38 23.16 4.01
C THR A 340 -2.62 24.54 4.59
N TYR A 341 -3.06 25.45 3.74
CA TYR A 341 -3.46 26.79 4.17
C TYR A 341 -4.63 27.29 3.31
N LYS A 342 -5.77 27.48 3.93
CA LYS A 342 -7.03 27.85 3.24
C LYS A 342 -7.33 26.83 2.13
N ASP A 343 -7.34 27.30 0.89
CA ASP A 343 -7.68 26.53 -0.30
C ASP A 343 -6.47 25.81 -0.92
N PHE A 344 -5.25 26.02 -0.41
CA PHE A 344 -4.01 25.47 -0.96
C PHE A 344 -3.43 24.32 -0.13
N SER A 345 -2.86 23.34 -0.81
CA SER A 345 -2.08 22.27 -0.21
C SER A 345 -0.73 22.10 -0.92
N ILE A 346 0.29 21.70 -0.16
CA ILE A 346 1.61 21.35 -0.68
C ILE A 346 2.01 20.04 -0.02
N MET A 347 2.42 19.10 -0.81
CA MET A 347 3.01 17.83 -0.36
C MET A 347 4.40 17.70 -0.95
N PHE A 348 5.35 17.26 -0.14
CA PHE A 348 6.64 16.79 -0.60
C PHE A 348 7.01 15.53 0.18
N SER A 349 7.47 14.50 -0.52
CA SER A 349 8.02 13.32 0.12
C SER A 349 9.23 12.79 -0.65
N ARG A 350 10.19 12.26 0.09
CA ARG A 350 11.31 11.51 -0.42
C ARG A 350 11.36 10.16 0.26
N LYS A 351 11.37 9.11 -0.54
CA LYS A 351 11.39 7.72 -0.10
C LYS A 351 12.59 7.01 -0.72
N SER A 352 13.18 6.11 0.02
CA SER A 352 14.26 5.27 -0.48
C SER A 352 14.26 3.94 0.25
N GLY A 353 14.65 2.90 -0.44
CA GLY A 353 14.90 1.60 0.16
C GLY A 353 15.53 0.67 -0.85
N LYS A 354 16.43 -0.17 -0.38
CA LYS A 354 17.13 -1.17 -1.17
C LYS A 354 17.16 -2.48 -0.42
N LYS A 355 16.56 -3.51 -1.01
CA LYS A 355 16.47 -4.85 -0.45
C LYS A 355 17.41 -5.78 -1.19
N ALA A 356 18.20 -6.56 -0.44
CA ALA A 356 19.05 -7.58 -1.01
C ALA A 356 18.22 -8.69 -1.67
N GLN A 357 18.74 -9.28 -2.73
CA GLN A 357 18.15 -10.48 -3.32
C GLN A 357 18.25 -11.63 -2.33
N GLN A 358 17.22 -12.45 -2.28
CA GLN A 358 17.26 -13.67 -1.47
C GLN A 358 18.22 -14.72 -2.06
N TYR A 359 18.27 -14.79 -3.38
CA TYR A 359 19.12 -15.66 -4.19
C TYR A 359 19.74 -14.88 -5.34
N SER A 360 20.77 -15.46 -5.99
CA SER A 360 21.25 -14.96 -7.27
C SER A 360 20.16 -15.04 -8.36
N ILE A 361 20.34 -14.35 -9.48
CA ILE A 361 19.41 -14.42 -10.62
C ILE A 361 19.26 -15.88 -11.09
N LEU A 362 20.32 -16.65 -11.01
CA LEU A 362 20.32 -18.07 -11.40
C LEU A 362 19.79 -19.00 -10.30
N GLY A 363 19.27 -18.44 -9.19
CA GLY A 363 18.62 -19.18 -8.12
C GLY A 363 19.57 -19.84 -7.12
N GLN A 364 20.82 -19.48 -7.10
CA GLN A 364 21.79 -20.00 -6.15
C GLN A 364 21.88 -19.14 -4.89
N THR A 365 22.28 -19.74 -3.79
CA THR A 365 22.79 -18.99 -2.65
C THR A 365 24.07 -18.24 -3.05
N TYR A 366 24.36 -17.14 -2.38
CA TYR A 366 25.54 -16.33 -2.66
C TYR A 366 26.06 -15.63 -1.40
N ASN A 367 27.34 -15.29 -1.41
CA ASN A 367 27.95 -14.53 -0.31
C ASN A 367 27.68 -13.01 -0.50
N TYR A 368 26.62 -12.53 0.17
CA TYR A 368 26.22 -11.13 0.08
C TYR A 368 27.36 -10.13 0.39
N ASP A 369 28.21 -10.45 1.36
CA ASP A 369 29.28 -9.55 1.79
C ASP A 369 30.46 -9.47 0.83
N ALA A 370 30.62 -10.45 -0.07
CA ALA A 370 31.66 -10.47 -1.09
C ALA A 370 31.35 -9.58 -2.31
N TYR A 371 30.06 -9.31 -2.57
CA TYR A 371 29.65 -8.52 -3.73
C TYR A 371 29.58 -7.04 -3.43
N ARG A 372 30.31 -6.24 -4.21
CA ARG A 372 30.31 -4.78 -4.13
C ARG A 372 30.38 -4.18 -5.53
N ARG A 373 29.57 -3.18 -5.77
CA ARG A 373 29.61 -2.36 -6.96
C ARG A 373 30.86 -1.45 -6.92
N PHE A 374 31.33 -0.96 -8.08
CA PHE A 374 32.49 -0.06 -8.18
C PHE A 374 32.36 1.22 -7.32
N ASP A 375 31.14 1.64 -6.97
CA ASP A 375 30.85 2.76 -6.08
C ASP A 375 30.70 2.34 -4.61
N GLY A 376 31.02 1.10 -4.29
CA GLY A 376 30.94 0.51 -2.95
C GLY A 376 29.54 0.01 -2.52
N GLN A 377 28.52 0.16 -3.37
CA GLN A 377 27.18 -0.33 -3.06
C GLN A 377 27.14 -1.85 -3.08
N LYS A 378 26.39 -2.44 -2.14
CA LYS A 378 26.14 -3.88 -2.09
C LYS A 378 24.97 -4.28 -3.00
N ALA A 379 24.87 -5.58 -3.26
CA ALA A 379 23.82 -6.15 -4.07
C ALA A 379 22.42 -5.85 -3.50
N GLY A 380 21.45 -5.67 -4.38
CA GLY A 380 20.06 -5.43 -4.06
C GLY A 380 19.32 -4.58 -5.07
N TYR A 381 17.99 -4.65 -5.01
CA TYR A 381 17.09 -3.83 -5.79
C TYR A 381 16.56 -2.67 -4.95
N GLY A 382 16.64 -1.47 -5.46
CA GLY A 382 16.23 -0.27 -4.75
C GLY A 382 15.61 0.77 -5.66
N ILE A 383 14.82 1.64 -5.06
CA ILE A 383 14.22 2.79 -5.73
C ILE A 383 14.36 3.99 -4.79
N ASP A 384 14.86 5.11 -5.33
CA ASP A 384 14.79 6.42 -4.71
C ASP A 384 13.66 7.20 -5.41
N GLU A 385 12.73 7.72 -4.63
CA GLU A 385 11.53 8.41 -5.11
C GLU A 385 11.45 9.81 -4.48
N ASN A 386 11.09 10.79 -5.30
CA ASN A 386 10.74 12.12 -4.82
C ASN A 386 9.42 12.51 -5.46
N HIS A 387 8.49 12.98 -4.64
CA HIS A 387 7.16 13.41 -5.01
C HIS A 387 6.91 14.82 -4.54
N ALA A 388 6.36 15.65 -5.39
CA ALA A 388 5.94 17.00 -5.07
C ALA A 388 4.56 17.25 -5.69
N ASP A 389 3.63 17.78 -4.92
CA ASP A 389 2.28 18.14 -5.37
C ASP A 389 1.90 19.50 -4.79
N ILE A 390 1.26 20.33 -5.61
CA ILE A 390 0.65 21.60 -5.20
C ILE A 390 -0.80 21.55 -5.61
N GLY A 391 -1.69 21.52 -4.63
CA GLY A 391 -3.13 21.43 -4.78
C GLY A 391 -3.84 22.75 -4.49
N TYR A 392 -4.97 22.94 -5.16
CA TYR A 392 -5.92 24.01 -4.90
C TYR A 392 -7.33 23.42 -4.87
N LYS A 393 -8.06 23.62 -3.76
CA LYS A 393 -9.43 23.14 -3.57
C LYS A 393 -10.32 24.25 -3.08
N LYS A 394 -11.41 24.53 -3.82
CA LYS A 394 -12.37 25.57 -3.46
C LYS A 394 -13.78 25.20 -3.83
N SER A 395 -14.71 25.62 -2.98
CA SER A 395 -16.15 25.43 -3.21
C SER A 395 -16.87 26.77 -3.31
N TRP A 396 -17.79 26.88 -4.28
CA TRP A 396 -18.67 28.05 -4.51
C TRP A 396 -20.10 27.54 -4.62
N GLY A 397 -20.83 27.59 -3.53
CA GLY A 397 -22.20 27.11 -3.47
C GLY A 397 -22.35 25.64 -3.90
N LYS A 398 -22.92 25.40 -5.07
CA LYS A 398 -23.12 24.03 -5.62
C LYS A 398 -21.95 23.49 -6.45
N PHE A 399 -20.94 24.30 -6.69
CA PHE A 399 -19.77 23.94 -7.49
C PHE A 399 -18.52 23.87 -6.61
N SER A 400 -17.67 22.86 -6.82
CA SER A 400 -16.33 22.81 -6.24
C SER A 400 -15.29 22.46 -7.32
N LEU A 401 -14.10 23.02 -7.16
CA LEU A 401 -12.92 22.75 -7.99
C LEU A 401 -11.82 22.15 -7.13
N ASN A 402 -11.20 21.11 -7.65
CA ASN A 402 -9.96 20.54 -7.13
C ASN A 402 -8.96 20.46 -8.28
N ALA A 403 -7.85 21.16 -8.18
CA ALA A 403 -6.81 21.19 -9.19
C ALA A 403 -5.46 20.94 -8.53
N SER A 404 -4.55 20.24 -9.21
CA SER A 404 -3.18 20.04 -8.76
C SER A 404 -2.19 20.05 -9.92
N ILE A 405 -0.95 20.44 -9.61
CA ILE A 405 0.23 20.23 -10.44
C ILE A 405 1.22 19.41 -9.62
N TYR A 406 1.89 18.47 -10.27
CA TYR A 406 2.78 17.56 -9.57
C TYR A 406 3.99 17.17 -10.39
N GLY A 407 5.00 16.70 -9.67
CA GLY A 407 6.22 16.15 -10.24
C GLY A 407 6.73 14.96 -9.45
N ASP A 408 7.16 13.92 -10.18
CA ASP A 408 7.73 12.69 -9.65
C ASP A 408 9.08 12.43 -10.27
N TRP A 409 10.07 12.04 -9.47
CA TRP A 409 11.39 11.62 -9.92
C TRP A 409 11.76 10.31 -9.28
N TYR A 410 12.12 9.32 -10.11
CA TYR A 410 12.55 8.01 -9.67
C TYR A 410 13.96 7.72 -10.15
N THR A 411 14.74 7.11 -9.28
CA THR A 411 16.01 6.48 -9.62
C THR A 411 15.94 5.03 -9.21
N PHE A 412 15.98 4.15 -10.20
CA PHE A 412 16.04 2.72 -9.98
C PHE A 412 17.49 2.27 -9.93
N CYS A 413 17.78 1.40 -8.98
CA CYS A 413 19.09 0.79 -8.80
C CYS A 413 18.91 -0.71 -8.60
N ASP A 414 19.25 -1.48 -9.60
CA ASP A 414 19.29 -2.92 -9.56
C ASP A 414 20.72 -3.41 -9.69
N TYR A 415 21.27 -3.85 -8.56
CA TYR A 415 22.55 -4.54 -8.53
C TYR A 415 22.28 -5.99 -8.13
N SER A 416 22.17 -6.86 -9.12
CA SER A 416 21.81 -8.24 -8.94
C SER A 416 23.01 -9.15 -9.08
N VAL A 417 23.18 -10.08 -8.14
CA VAL A 417 24.15 -11.17 -8.29
C VAL A 417 23.60 -12.16 -9.31
N ALA A 418 24.32 -12.35 -10.40
CA ALA A 418 23.91 -13.27 -11.45
C ALA A 418 24.22 -14.74 -11.08
N SER A 419 25.44 -14.99 -10.63
CA SER A 419 25.92 -16.31 -10.16
C SER A 419 27.04 -16.13 -9.14
N ASP A 420 27.27 -17.13 -8.32
CA ASP A 420 28.33 -17.13 -7.31
C ASP A 420 29.12 -18.45 -7.33
N GLY A 421 30.42 -18.37 -7.50
CA GLY A 421 31.37 -19.48 -7.33
C GLY A 421 31.14 -20.72 -8.20
N MET A 422 30.55 -20.57 -9.38
CA MET A 422 30.27 -21.71 -10.28
C MET A 422 31.51 -22.12 -11.05
N GLU A 423 31.64 -23.44 -11.26
CA GLU A 423 32.58 -23.98 -12.21
C GLU A 423 31.88 -24.32 -13.55
N TYR A 424 32.50 -23.93 -14.63
CA TYR A 424 31.99 -24.16 -15.97
C TYR A 424 33.02 -24.97 -16.77
N PRO A 425 32.58 -25.77 -17.74
CA PRO A 425 33.51 -26.34 -18.70
C PRO A 425 34.33 -25.22 -19.37
N ASP A 426 35.62 -25.39 -19.40
CA ASP A 426 36.47 -24.56 -20.29
C ASP A 426 36.24 -25.00 -21.74
N PHE A 427 35.97 -24.08 -22.62
CA PHE A 427 35.62 -24.34 -24.01
C PHE A 427 36.75 -23.99 -24.97
N ASN A 428 36.90 -24.79 -25.98
CA ASN A 428 37.70 -24.45 -27.15
C ASN A 428 37.03 -23.38 -27.99
N PRO A 429 37.74 -22.65 -28.85
CA PRO A 429 37.16 -21.65 -29.77
C PRO A 429 36.05 -22.20 -30.69
N ASP A 430 35.97 -23.50 -30.88
CA ASP A 430 34.93 -24.18 -31.65
C ASP A 430 33.68 -24.53 -30.84
N GLY A 431 33.65 -24.16 -29.55
CA GLY A 431 32.50 -24.43 -28.65
C GLY A 431 32.53 -25.85 -28.03
N THR A 432 33.56 -26.68 -28.27
CA THR A 432 33.71 -27.96 -27.61
C THR A 432 34.36 -27.83 -26.24
N ALA A 433 33.91 -28.64 -25.26
CA ALA A 433 34.51 -28.61 -23.93
C ALA A 433 35.97 -29.17 -23.99
N LYS A 434 36.89 -28.44 -23.38
CA LYS A 434 38.26 -28.90 -23.21
C LYS A 434 38.30 -30.12 -22.31
N LYS A 435 39.15 -31.09 -22.65
CA LYS A 435 39.36 -32.29 -21.85
C LYS A 435 40.83 -32.40 -21.46
N ASP A 436 41.06 -32.96 -20.29
CA ASP A 436 42.39 -33.33 -19.83
C ASP A 436 42.93 -34.60 -20.52
N GLU A 437 44.11 -35.00 -20.13
CA GLU A 437 44.78 -36.21 -20.67
C GLU A 437 44.05 -37.52 -20.34
N HIS A 438 43.08 -37.48 -19.37
CA HIS A 438 42.24 -38.60 -18.98
C HIS A 438 40.85 -38.55 -19.62
N GLY A 439 40.59 -37.53 -20.43
CA GLY A 439 39.31 -37.31 -21.11
C GLY A 439 38.23 -36.63 -20.23
N GLU A 440 38.56 -36.21 -19.02
CA GLU A 440 37.67 -35.46 -18.14
C GLU A 440 37.58 -34.01 -18.60
N ILE A 441 36.42 -33.40 -18.40
CA ILE A 441 36.17 -32.01 -18.76
C ILE A 441 36.93 -31.08 -17.83
N ILE A 442 37.79 -30.27 -18.39
CA ILE A 442 38.48 -29.18 -17.64
C ILE A 442 37.44 -28.14 -17.31
N THR A 443 37.30 -27.82 -16.02
CA THR A 443 36.42 -26.77 -15.55
C THR A 443 37.19 -25.52 -15.17
N VAL A 444 36.59 -24.36 -15.40
CA VAL A 444 37.07 -23.06 -14.97
C VAL A 444 36.12 -22.51 -13.89
N LYS A 445 36.67 -22.15 -12.76
CA LYS A 445 35.91 -21.56 -11.68
C LYS A 445 35.58 -20.12 -12.01
N TRP A 446 34.30 -19.82 -12.12
CA TRP A 446 33.83 -18.44 -12.15
C TRP A 446 33.84 -17.87 -10.73
N ILE A 447 34.47 -16.72 -10.56
CA ILE A 447 34.66 -16.10 -9.26
C ILE A 447 33.39 -15.43 -8.79
N GLY A 448 32.41 -15.25 -9.68
CA GLY A 448 31.14 -14.61 -9.45
C GLY A 448 30.83 -13.59 -10.54
N ALA A 449 29.56 -13.44 -10.82
CA ALA A 449 29.07 -12.47 -11.81
C ALA A 449 27.91 -11.65 -11.24
N TYR A 450 27.85 -10.39 -11.62
CA TYR A 450 26.77 -9.50 -11.24
C TYR A 450 26.29 -8.68 -12.43
N GLN A 451 25.05 -8.19 -12.33
CA GLN A 451 24.41 -7.35 -13.29
C GLN A 451 23.96 -6.05 -12.62
N ILE A 452 24.25 -4.92 -13.25
CA ILE A 452 23.72 -3.62 -12.85
C ILE A 452 22.71 -3.17 -13.90
N TYR A 453 21.58 -2.66 -13.43
CA TYR A 453 20.46 -2.26 -14.25
C TYR A 453 19.79 -1.02 -13.65
N ASP A 454 20.35 0.13 -13.93
CA ASP A 454 19.89 1.40 -13.36
C ASP A 454 19.20 2.26 -14.41
N TRP A 455 18.18 3.00 -14.01
CA TRP A 455 17.55 4.02 -14.85
C TRP A 455 16.95 5.15 -14.02
N LYS A 456 16.71 6.28 -14.68
CA LYS A 456 16.06 7.45 -14.09
C LYS A 456 14.89 7.92 -14.93
N GLU A 457 13.80 8.26 -14.27
CA GLU A 457 12.61 8.79 -14.89
C GLU A 457 12.08 10.02 -14.17
N MET A 458 11.34 10.82 -14.91
CA MET A 458 10.62 11.99 -14.40
C MET A 458 9.21 12.02 -14.98
N THR A 459 8.25 12.40 -14.17
CA THR A 459 6.88 12.70 -14.60
C THR A 459 6.49 14.08 -14.12
N LEU A 460 5.90 14.88 -15.00
CA LEU A 460 5.23 16.14 -14.65
C LEU A 460 3.77 16.02 -15.03
N GLY A 461 2.88 16.45 -14.17
CA GLY A 461 1.46 16.32 -14.43
C GLY A 461 0.62 17.45 -13.88
N ALA A 462 -0.58 17.56 -14.39
CA ALA A 462 -1.62 18.47 -13.93
C ALA A 462 -2.98 17.78 -13.97
N THR A 463 -3.80 18.01 -12.96
CA THR A 463 -5.16 17.51 -12.86
C THR A 463 -6.10 18.64 -12.49
N ALA A 464 -7.27 18.69 -13.13
CA ALA A 464 -8.37 19.58 -12.73
C ALA A 464 -9.67 18.78 -12.68
N ARG A 465 -10.41 18.91 -11.57
CA ARG A 465 -11.69 18.24 -11.33
C ARG A 465 -12.71 19.25 -10.86
N GLY A 466 -13.89 19.24 -11.46
CA GLY A 466 -15.01 20.05 -11.09
C GLY A 466 -16.18 19.18 -10.64
N ASP A 467 -16.79 19.53 -9.50
CA ASP A 467 -17.98 18.89 -8.98
C ASP A 467 -19.14 19.87 -8.99
N TRP A 468 -20.29 19.44 -9.48
CA TRP A 468 -21.49 20.23 -9.51
C TRP A 468 -22.68 19.49 -8.91
N ASN A 469 -23.19 20.00 -7.80
CA ASN A 469 -24.42 19.51 -7.17
C ASN A 469 -25.64 20.14 -7.83
N TYR A 470 -26.55 19.33 -8.39
CA TYR A 470 -27.73 19.78 -9.07
C TYR A 470 -29.02 19.21 -8.47
N THR A 471 -30.15 19.80 -8.86
CA THR A 471 -31.47 19.24 -8.59
C THR A 471 -32.28 19.31 -9.89
N LEU A 472 -32.74 18.15 -10.35
CA LEU A 472 -33.54 18.01 -11.57
C LEU A 472 -34.87 17.34 -11.23
N ALA A 473 -35.99 17.97 -11.55
CA ALA A 473 -37.34 17.46 -11.25
C ALA A 473 -37.52 17.01 -9.77
N GLY A 474 -36.90 17.70 -8.83
CA GLY A 474 -36.94 17.37 -7.41
C GLY A 474 -35.94 16.28 -6.96
N MET A 475 -35.25 15.63 -7.89
CA MET A 475 -34.19 14.63 -7.63
C MET A 475 -32.84 15.32 -7.54
N LYS A 476 -32.05 14.92 -6.54
CA LYS A 476 -30.68 15.43 -6.35
C LYS A 476 -29.71 14.66 -7.25
N GLY A 477 -28.62 15.30 -7.63
CA GLY A 477 -27.52 14.66 -8.30
C GLY A 477 -26.21 15.42 -8.12
N ASN A 478 -25.11 14.75 -8.49
CA ASN A 478 -23.77 15.32 -8.49
C ASN A 478 -23.06 14.89 -9.77
N VAL A 479 -22.57 15.86 -10.53
CA VAL A 479 -21.73 15.64 -11.71
C VAL A 479 -20.29 15.96 -11.36
N LEU A 480 -19.43 14.98 -11.50
CA LEU A 480 -17.96 15.11 -11.43
C LEU A 480 -17.40 15.03 -12.85
N THR A 481 -16.63 16.03 -13.24
CA THR A 481 -15.90 16.03 -14.51
C THR A 481 -14.47 16.47 -14.30
N GLY A 482 -13.56 16.06 -15.17
CA GLY A 482 -12.19 16.52 -15.07
C GLY A 482 -11.31 16.13 -16.23
N MET A 483 -10.11 16.67 -16.17
CA MET A 483 -9.05 16.43 -17.13
C MET A 483 -7.72 16.19 -16.40
N GLN A 484 -6.86 15.41 -17.03
CA GLN A 484 -5.51 15.13 -16.56
C GLN A 484 -4.54 15.18 -17.72
N PHE A 485 -3.38 15.77 -17.49
CA PHE A 485 -2.24 15.75 -18.39
C PHE A 485 -1.03 15.20 -17.68
N GLU A 486 -0.26 14.32 -18.33
CA GLU A 486 1.04 13.86 -17.85
C GLU A 486 2.08 13.91 -18.98
N TYR A 487 3.26 14.39 -18.65
CA TYR A 487 4.48 14.28 -19.42
C TYR A 487 5.43 13.36 -18.67
N PHE A 488 5.85 12.28 -19.30
CA PHE A 488 6.81 11.31 -18.78
C PHE A 488 8.10 11.35 -19.61
N SER A 489 9.25 11.21 -18.95
CA SER A 489 10.55 11.07 -19.58
C SER A 489 11.42 10.06 -18.84
N LEU A 490 11.84 8.99 -19.51
CA LEU A 490 12.94 8.16 -19.08
C LEU A 490 14.19 8.70 -19.77
N TYR A 491 15.10 9.30 -18.98
CA TYR A 491 16.16 10.17 -19.53
C TYR A 491 17.57 9.66 -19.28
N ASP A 492 17.75 8.67 -18.40
CA ASP A 492 19.06 8.10 -18.11
C ASP A 492 18.94 6.59 -17.86
N THR A 493 19.87 5.82 -18.42
CA THR A 493 19.96 4.37 -18.21
C THR A 493 21.42 3.95 -18.11
N TYR A 494 21.67 2.93 -17.32
CA TYR A 494 22.98 2.36 -17.15
C TYR A 494 22.88 0.87 -16.97
N GLY A 495 23.55 0.10 -17.81
CA GLY A 495 23.67 -1.35 -17.71
C GLY A 495 25.11 -1.80 -17.71
N LEU A 496 25.43 -2.80 -16.89
CA LEU A 496 26.76 -3.37 -16.80
C LEU A 496 26.69 -4.84 -16.38
N LEU A 497 27.49 -5.68 -16.99
CA LEU A 497 27.85 -6.99 -16.48
C LEU A 497 29.26 -6.92 -15.90
N GLY A 498 29.46 -7.44 -14.71
CA GLY A 498 30.74 -7.46 -14.01
C GLY A 498 31.08 -8.86 -13.48
N GLU A 499 32.36 -9.12 -13.32
CA GLU A 499 32.88 -10.33 -12.69
C GLU A 499 33.77 -9.96 -11.53
N ASN A 500 33.90 -10.90 -10.60
CA ASN A 500 34.76 -10.86 -9.44
C ASN A 500 34.25 -9.99 -8.29
N PHE A 501 34.21 -10.57 -7.12
CA PHE A 501 33.73 -9.91 -5.91
C PHE A 501 34.86 -9.41 -4.98
N ASP A 502 36.10 -9.77 -5.20
CA ASP A 502 37.24 -9.31 -4.38
C ASP A 502 37.83 -7.96 -4.83
N SER A 503 37.75 -7.69 -6.09
CA SER A 503 38.11 -6.42 -6.67
C SER A 503 37.09 -6.08 -7.73
N VAL A 504 36.63 -4.85 -7.75
CA VAL A 504 35.69 -4.33 -8.74
C VAL A 504 36.35 -4.35 -10.12
N GLN A 505 36.53 -5.51 -10.70
CA GLN A 505 36.95 -5.65 -12.09
C GLN A 505 35.68 -5.66 -12.93
N LEU A 506 35.44 -4.54 -13.57
CA LEU A 506 34.50 -4.42 -14.64
C LEU A 506 34.99 -5.25 -15.82
N LEU A 507 34.34 -6.32 -16.14
CA LEU A 507 34.29 -6.71 -17.54
C LEU A 507 33.49 -5.58 -18.19
N LEU A 508 34.18 -4.69 -18.87
CA LEU A 508 33.59 -3.66 -19.73
C LEU A 508 32.85 -4.37 -20.87
N ALA A 509 31.68 -4.88 -20.58
CA ALA A 509 30.67 -4.84 -21.59
C ALA A 509 30.45 -3.34 -21.87
N GLU A 510 30.49 -2.95 -23.12
CA GLU A 510 30.14 -1.60 -23.52
C GLU A 510 28.92 -1.13 -22.76
N LYS A 511 28.91 0.13 -22.33
CA LYS A 511 27.75 0.77 -21.65
C LYS A 511 26.51 0.54 -22.50
N ASN A 512 25.80 -0.55 -22.23
CA ASN A 512 24.59 -0.90 -22.92
C ASN A 512 23.46 -0.10 -22.30
N ASN A 513 22.82 0.72 -23.10
CA ASN A 513 21.56 1.32 -22.71
C ASN A 513 20.49 0.22 -22.72
N ASN A 514 20.36 -0.49 -21.62
CA ASN A 514 19.43 -1.62 -21.48
C ASN A 514 17.97 -1.23 -21.71
N ILE A 515 17.63 0.05 -21.55
CA ILE A 515 16.30 0.59 -21.85
C ILE A 515 16.50 1.81 -22.77
N ILE A 516 15.79 1.84 -23.88
CA ILE A 516 15.83 3.00 -24.78
C ILE A 516 15.19 4.20 -24.09
N THR A 517 15.92 5.29 -23.93
CA THR A 517 15.39 6.54 -23.39
C THR A 517 14.28 7.12 -24.28
N GLY A 518 13.37 7.87 -23.70
CA GLY A 518 12.27 8.46 -24.47
C GLY A 518 11.25 9.21 -23.62
N ARG A 519 10.27 9.77 -24.32
CA ARG A 519 9.24 10.63 -23.74
C ARG A 519 7.86 10.17 -24.14
N GLU A 520 6.90 10.29 -23.24
CA GLU A 520 5.49 9.97 -23.49
C GLU A 520 4.59 11.06 -22.92
N ASN A 521 3.45 11.29 -23.57
CA ASN A 521 2.46 12.25 -23.11
C ASN A 521 1.10 11.56 -23.03
N SER A 522 0.33 11.89 -22.01
CA SER A 522 -1.05 11.43 -21.91
C SER A 522 -2.01 12.57 -21.60
N VAL A 523 -3.18 12.49 -22.19
CA VAL A 523 -4.32 13.39 -21.92
C VAL A 523 -5.53 12.53 -21.62
N SER A 524 -6.25 12.88 -20.58
CA SER A 524 -7.43 12.14 -20.16
C SER A 524 -8.57 13.08 -19.84
N PHE A 525 -9.80 12.63 -20.11
CA PHE A 525 -11.04 13.30 -19.75
C PHE A 525 -11.97 12.30 -19.08
N PHE A 526 -12.66 12.72 -18.03
CA PHE A 526 -13.63 11.89 -17.35
C PHE A 526 -14.87 12.68 -16.94
N LEU A 527 -15.99 11.95 -16.91
CA LEU A 527 -17.29 12.44 -16.49
C LEU A 527 -17.97 11.34 -15.67
N GLN A 528 -18.55 11.71 -14.55
CA GLN A 528 -19.37 10.84 -13.72
C GLN A 528 -20.61 11.59 -13.27
N ASP A 529 -21.76 10.93 -13.26
CA ASP A 529 -22.99 11.42 -12.65
C ASP A 529 -23.46 10.45 -11.57
N LYS A 530 -23.75 11.00 -10.38
CA LYS A 530 -24.40 10.30 -9.27
C LYS A 530 -25.79 10.90 -9.11
N HIS A 531 -26.83 10.16 -9.56
CA HIS A 531 -28.22 10.60 -9.60
C HIS A 531 -29.07 9.86 -8.59
N TYR A 532 -29.79 10.60 -7.73
CA TYR A 532 -30.69 10.05 -6.72
C TYR A 532 -32.12 10.00 -7.25
N PHE A 533 -32.54 8.87 -7.80
CA PHE A 533 -33.96 8.67 -8.19
C PHE A 533 -34.90 8.78 -7.00
N THR A 534 -34.43 8.27 -5.85
CA THR A 534 -35.07 8.45 -4.56
C THR A 534 -34.00 8.60 -3.48
N LYS A 535 -34.39 8.84 -2.22
CA LYS A 535 -33.44 8.82 -1.10
C LYS A 535 -32.78 7.45 -0.86
N LYS A 536 -33.29 6.39 -1.51
CA LYS A 536 -32.84 4.99 -1.31
C LYS A 536 -32.25 4.37 -2.58
N LEU A 537 -32.49 4.94 -3.75
CA LEU A 537 -32.07 4.38 -5.02
C LEU A 537 -31.22 5.40 -5.77
N ILE A 538 -29.98 5.06 -6.01
CA ILE A 538 -28.96 5.90 -6.62
C ILE A 538 -28.40 5.20 -7.84
N LEU A 539 -28.24 5.91 -8.94
CA LEU A 539 -27.47 5.49 -10.10
C LEU A 539 -26.15 6.28 -10.12
N ASN A 540 -25.04 5.57 -10.24
CA ASN A 540 -23.74 6.16 -10.49
C ASN A 540 -23.23 5.68 -11.86
N ALA A 541 -23.04 6.59 -12.80
CA ALA A 541 -22.54 6.28 -14.13
C ALA A 541 -21.34 7.14 -14.46
N GLY A 542 -20.30 6.55 -14.99
CA GLY A 542 -19.06 7.25 -15.30
C GLY A 542 -18.39 6.75 -16.57
N LEU A 543 -17.66 7.64 -17.22
CA LEU A 543 -16.89 7.36 -18.43
C LEU A 543 -15.58 8.12 -18.39
N ARG A 544 -14.48 7.45 -18.71
CA ARG A 544 -13.18 8.09 -18.92
C ARG A 544 -12.63 7.70 -20.28
N PHE A 545 -12.00 8.68 -20.93
CA PHE A 545 -11.22 8.53 -22.14
C PHE A 545 -9.77 8.92 -21.85
N ASP A 546 -8.84 8.02 -22.14
CA ASP A 546 -7.40 8.21 -22.03
C ASP A 546 -6.77 8.11 -23.43
N SER A 547 -5.91 9.06 -23.76
CA SER A 547 -5.13 9.06 -24.98
C SER A 547 -3.66 9.27 -24.63
N LYS A 548 -2.82 8.31 -25.00
CA LYS A 548 -1.38 8.35 -24.72
C LYS A 548 -0.56 8.27 -26.00
N TYR A 549 0.35 9.20 -26.17
CA TYR A 549 1.36 9.21 -27.21
C TYR A 549 2.65 8.59 -26.67
N ARG A 550 3.03 7.44 -27.20
CA ARG A 550 4.16 6.64 -26.74
C ARG A 550 5.47 7.07 -27.40
N ALA A 551 6.60 6.71 -26.78
CA ALA A 551 7.95 7.04 -27.23
C ALA A 551 8.30 6.51 -28.63
N ASN A 552 7.64 5.45 -29.10
CA ASN A 552 7.78 4.90 -30.46
C ASN A 552 6.88 5.60 -31.51
N SER A 553 6.33 6.76 -31.18
CA SER A 553 5.37 7.52 -31.99
C SER A 553 4.00 6.82 -32.20
N SER A 554 3.75 5.69 -31.54
CA SER A 554 2.41 5.07 -31.55
C SER A 554 1.47 5.79 -30.59
N ARG A 555 0.17 5.67 -30.86
CA ARG A 555 -0.88 6.24 -30.00
C ARG A 555 -1.82 5.15 -29.54
N ILE A 556 -2.09 5.14 -28.25
CA ILE A 556 -3.13 4.29 -27.69
C ILE A 556 -4.30 5.14 -27.18
N ASN A 557 -5.49 4.61 -27.30
CA ASN A 557 -6.71 5.18 -26.74
C ASN A 557 -7.40 4.10 -25.91
N ALA A 558 -7.86 4.48 -24.72
CA ALA A 558 -8.60 3.59 -23.83
C ALA A 558 -9.89 4.26 -23.37
N VAL A 559 -10.95 3.48 -23.26
CA VAL A 559 -12.25 3.93 -22.74
C VAL A 559 -12.62 3.06 -21.55
N SER A 560 -12.93 3.69 -20.43
CA SER A 560 -13.23 3.04 -19.15
C SER A 560 -14.62 3.45 -18.66
N PRO A 561 -15.70 2.74 -19.05
CA PRO A 561 -17.05 2.96 -18.55
C PRO A 561 -17.23 2.31 -17.18
N ARG A 562 -18.12 2.90 -16.36
CA ARG A 562 -18.63 2.35 -15.12
C ARG A 562 -20.11 2.67 -14.97
N ILE A 563 -20.87 1.73 -14.45
CA ILE A 563 -22.25 1.93 -14.02
C ILE A 563 -22.51 1.15 -12.75
N ALA A 564 -23.14 1.76 -11.77
CA ALA A 564 -23.52 1.12 -10.52
C ALA A 564 -24.92 1.54 -10.10
N LEU A 565 -25.75 0.57 -9.74
CA LEU A 565 -27.04 0.77 -9.11
C LEU A 565 -26.87 0.50 -7.61
N ILE A 566 -27.16 1.50 -6.80
CA ILE A 566 -26.98 1.47 -5.36
C ILE A 566 -28.34 1.60 -4.68
N TYR A 567 -28.67 0.65 -3.79
CA TYR A 567 -29.93 0.63 -3.06
C TYR A 567 -29.64 0.64 -1.55
N THR A 568 -30.07 1.70 -0.87
CA THR A 568 -29.92 1.88 0.59
C THR A 568 -31.30 1.85 1.27
N PRO A 569 -31.88 0.66 1.50
CA PRO A 569 -33.24 0.54 2.09
C PRO A 569 -33.30 1.09 3.50
N LYS A 570 -32.19 1.04 4.24
CA LYS A 570 -32.00 1.54 5.60
C LYS A 570 -30.67 2.29 5.70
N ASN A 571 -30.52 3.13 6.73
CA ASN A 571 -29.27 3.89 6.98
C ASN A 571 -28.06 3.01 7.37
N ASN A 572 -28.31 1.73 7.65
CA ASN A 572 -27.30 0.74 8.05
C ASN A 572 -27.24 -0.46 7.11
N LEU A 573 -27.76 -0.34 5.88
CA LEU A 573 -27.74 -1.41 4.88
C LEU A 573 -27.66 -0.82 3.49
N GLY A 574 -26.66 -1.23 2.73
CA GLY A 574 -26.45 -0.93 1.32
C GLY A 574 -26.35 -2.20 0.47
N MET A 575 -26.86 -2.14 -0.74
CA MET A 575 -26.69 -3.15 -1.78
C MET A 575 -26.26 -2.45 -3.06
N LYS A 576 -25.26 -2.98 -3.72
CA LYS A 576 -24.70 -2.37 -4.93
C LYS A 576 -24.55 -3.43 -6.02
N LEU A 577 -24.97 -3.11 -7.22
CA LEU A 577 -24.69 -3.89 -8.42
C LEU A 577 -23.91 -2.99 -9.38
N SER A 578 -22.71 -3.40 -9.74
CA SER A 578 -21.85 -2.58 -10.60
C SER A 578 -21.25 -3.36 -11.76
N TYR A 579 -21.06 -2.67 -12.87
CA TYR A 579 -20.22 -3.06 -13.98
C TYR A 579 -19.14 -2.00 -14.18
N SER A 580 -17.91 -2.42 -14.34
CA SER A 580 -16.79 -1.53 -14.61
C SER A 580 -15.81 -2.15 -15.61
N ARG A 581 -15.26 -1.32 -16.49
CA ARG A 581 -14.12 -1.67 -17.33
C ARG A 581 -12.94 -0.81 -16.98
N SER A 582 -11.79 -1.43 -16.75
CA SER A 582 -10.51 -0.77 -16.49
C SER A 582 -9.43 -1.26 -17.44
N PHE A 583 -8.34 -0.50 -17.50
CA PHE A 583 -7.18 -0.86 -18.30
C PHE A 583 -5.87 -0.58 -17.56
N VAL A 584 -4.81 -1.26 -17.99
CA VAL A 584 -3.43 -0.90 -17.69
C VAL A 584 -2.63 -0.90 -19.00
N ASP A 585 -1.91 0.18 -19.24
CA ASP A 585 -1.01 0.28 -20.39
C ASP A 585 0.24 -0.57 -20.15
N ALA A 586 0.78 -1.19 -21.19
CA ALA A 586 2.02 -1.94 -21.10
C ALA A 586 3.12 -1.06 -20.51
N PRO A 587 3.81 -1.50 -19.43
CA PRO A 587 4.90 -0.75 -18.84
C PRO A 587 5.95 -0.33 -19.88
N TYR A 588 6.53 0.84 -19.70
CA TYR A 588 7.60 1.32 -20.58
C TYR A 588 8.75 0.33 -20.65
N PHE A 589 9.09 -0.29 -19.50
CA PHE A 589 10.10 -1.33 -19.36
C PHE A 589 9.83 -2.54 -20.27
N TYR A 590 8.57 -2.98 -20.41
CA TYR A 590 8.21 -4.12 -21.29
C TYR A 590 8.24 -3.77 -22.78
N ARG A 591 8.22 -2.50 -23.11
CA ARG A 591 8.17 -2.05 -24.52
C ARG A 591 9.53 -1.63 -25.04
N ARG A 592 10.39 -1.07 -24.20
CA ARG A 592 11.61 -0.36 -24.63
C ARG A 592 12.90 -0.96 -24.08
N ASN A 593 12.82 -2.18 -23.57
CA ASN A 593 13.99 -2.89 -23.08
C ASN A 593 14.75 -3.54 -24.23
N THR A 594 16.07 -3.42 -24.24
CA THR A 594 16.98 -3.97 -25.24
C THR A 594 17.83 -5.12 -24.73
N ASP A 595 17.78 -5.40 -23.42
CA ASP A 595 18.45 -6.57 -22.85
C ASP A 595 17.80 -7.86 -23.35
N ASN A 596 18.61 -8.81 -23.77
CA ASN A 596 18.13 -10.09 -24.30
C ASN A 596 17.27 -10.88 -23.32
N SER A 597 17.46 -10.67 -22.02
CA SER A 597 16.65 -11.32 -20.99
C SER A 597 15.25 -10.70 -20.83
N TYR A 598 15.11 -9.44 -21.26
CA TYR A 598 13.90 -8.63 -21.09
C TYR A 598 13.49 -7.93 -22.39
N LEU A 599 13.94 -8.41 -23.54
CA LEU A 599 13.75 -7.75 -24.83
C LEU A 599 12.29 -7.33 -25.03
N GLY A 600 12.07 -6.04 -25.22
CA GLY A 600 10.75 -5.44 -25.29
C GLY A 600 10.06 -5.59 -26.65
N GLY A 601 8.75 -5.35 -26.66
CA GLY A 601 7.92 -5.29 -27.86
C GLY A 601 7.14 -3.99 -27.93
N ASP A 602 7.42 -3.16 -28.94
CA ASP A 602 6.78 -1.85 -29.13
C ASP A 602 5.28 -1.95 -29.49
N ASP A 603 4.82 -3.11 -29.92
CA ASP A 603 3.45 -3.40 -30.36
C ASP A 603 2.51 -3.84 -29.24
N LEU A 604 3.00 -3.93 -27.99
CA LEU A 604 2.19 -4.31 -26.84
C LEU A 604 0.99 -3.38 -26.67
N LYS A 605 -0.18 -4.00 -26.53
CA LYS A 605 -1.47 -3.34 -26.27
C LYS A 605 -1.74 -3.21 -24.77
N PRO A 606 -2.65 -2.31 -24.36
CA PRO A 606 -3.15 -2.30 -22.99
C PRO A 606 -3.85 -3.62 -22.61
N GLU A 607 -3.73 -4.00 -21.36
CA GLU A 607 -4.55 -5.05 -20.75
C GLU A 607 -5.88 -4.47 -20.27
N TYR A 608 -6.94 -5.27 -20.26
CA TYR A 608 -8.26 -4.85 -19.82
C TYR A 608 -8.85 -5.82 -18.80
N LEU A 609 -9.61 -5.25 -17.86
CA LEU A 609 -10.49 -5.97 -16.95
C LEU A 609 -11.92 -5.48 -17.11
N ASN A 610 -12.85 -6.39 -17.36
CA ASN A 610 -14.28 -6.17 -17.21
C ASN A 610 -14.75 -6.91 -15.97
N ALA A 611 -15.39 -6.20 -15.05
CA ALA A 611 -15.87 -6.77 -13.80
C ALA A 611 -17.35 -6.49 -13.57
N ILE A 612 -18.05 -7.48 -13.03
CA ILE A 612 -19.39 -7.35 -12.46
C ILE A 612 -19.28 -7.68 -11.00
N GLN A 613 -19.82 -6.82 -10.14
CA GLN A 613 -19.76 -6.99 -8.70
C GLN A 613 -21.14 -6.78 -8.09
N PHE A 614 -21.48 -7.63 -7.12
CA PHE A 614 -22.65 -7.46 -6.28
C PHE A 614 -22.20 -7.43 -4.82
N ASP A 615 -22.45 -6.31 -4.17
CA ASP A 615 -21.95 -5.99 -2.83
C ASP A 615 -23.11 -5.74 -1.87
N ILE A 616 -23.07 -6.37 -0.71
CA ILE A 616 -24.01 -6.17 0.40
C ILE A 616 -23.20 -5.79 1.63
N LEU A 617 -23.42 -4.60 2.14
CA LEU A 617 -22.71 -4.11 3.30
C LEU A 617 -23.66 -3.45 4.28
N GLY A 618 -23.32 -3.51 5.56
CA GLY A 618 -24.15 -2.91 6.60
C GLY A 618 -23.66 -3.17 8.00
N GLU A 619 -24.48 -2.75 8.96
CA GLU A 619 -24.25 -2.94 10.39
C GLU A 619 -25.42 -3.66 11.04
N ILE A 620 -25.12 -4.70 11.79
CA ILE A 620 -26.09 -5.37 12.70
C ILE A 620 -25.92 -4.73 14.08
N ILE A 621 -26.63 -3.65 14.33
CA ILE A 621 -26.49 -2.81 15.52
C ILE A 621 -26.53 -3.61 16.83
N PRO A 622 -27.51 -4.53 17.08
CA PRO A 622 -27.54 -5.29 18.33
C PRO A 622 -26.32 -6.19 18.56
N LEU A 623 -25.64 -6.57 17.50
CA LEU A 623 -24.44 -7.41 17.56
C LEU A 623 -23.15 -6.60 17.51
N HIS A 624 -23.19 -5.28 17.33
CA HIS A 624 -22.02 -4.43 17.10
C HIS A 624 -21.12 -4.97 15.97
N LEU A 625 -21.74 -5.50 14.93
CA LEU A 625 -21.08 -6.16 13.80
C LEU A 625 -21.32 -5.40 12.51
N THR A 626 -20.25 -4.90 11.92
CA THR A 626 -20.24 -4.40 10.55
C THR A 626 -19.82 -5.52 9.60
N TYR A 627 -20.48 -5.61 8.46
CA TYR A 627 -20.19 -6.62 7.44
C TYR A 627 -20.18 -6.02 6.05
N ASP A 628 -19.37 -6.61 5.19
CA ASP A 628 -19.30 -6.35 3.76
C ASP A 628 -19.08 -7.70 3.06
N VAL A 629 -19.95 -8.04 2.13
CA VAL A 629 -19.88 -9.27 1.35
C VAL A 629 -20.02 -8.93 -0.12
N ASN A 630 -18.97 -9.19 -0.88
CA ASN A 630 -18.90 -8.92 -2.31
C ASN A 630 -18.83 -10.24 -3.10
N LEU A 631 -19.65 -10.35 -4.13
CA LEU A 631 -19.57 -11.38 -5.15
C LEU A 631 -19.06 -10.73 -6.42
N PHE A 632 -18.05 -11.32 -7.07
CA PHE A 632 -17.45 -10.73 -8.26
C PHE A 632 -17.28 -11.75 -9.38
N TYR A 633 -17.39 -11.24 -10.61
CA TYR A 633 -16.94 -11.89 -11.83
C TYR A 633 -15.98 -10.97 -12.56
N ASN A 634 -14.77 -11.44 -12.81
CA ASN A 634 -13.69 -10.71 -13.46
C ASN A 634 -13.29 -11.40 -14.76
N LYS A 635 -13.25 -10.63 -15.85
CA LYS A 635 -12.76 -11.06 -17.15
C LYS A 635 -11.60 -10.20 -17.60
N PHE A 636 -10.41 -10.76 -17.55
CA PHE A 636 -9.19 -10.15 -18.06
C PHE A 636 -8.97 -10.53 -19.52
N THR A 637 -8.54 -9.58 -20.33
CA THR A 637 -8.16 -9.78 -21.74
C THR A 637 -6.86 -9.05 -22.05
N ASP A 638 -6.16 -9.56 -23.05
CA ASP A 638 -4.90 -9.01 -23.52
C ASP A 638 -3.81 -8.94 -22.42
N ILE A 639 -3.84 -9.87 -21.46
CA ILE A 639 -2.85 -9.92 -20.37
C ILE A 639 -1.46 -10.09 -21.00
N ILE A 640 -0.50 -9.30 -20.51
CA ILE A 640 0.89 -9.32 -20.96
C ILE A 640 1.66 -10.33 -20.14
N TYR A 641 2.23 -11.32 -20.81
CA TYR A 641 3.07 -12.32 -20.19
C TYR A 641 4.47 -12.33 -20.75
N SER A 642 5.44 -12.71 -19.90
CA SER A 642 6.75 -13.11 -20.34
C SER A 642 6.65 -14.47 -21.01
N ILE A 643 7.22 -14.62 -22.21
CA ILE A 643 7.16 -15.84 -23.01
C ILE A 643 8.34 -16.72 -22.61
N PRO A 644 8.08 -17.88 -22.00
CA PRO A 644 9.15 -18.82 -21.71
C PRO A 644 9.74 -19.41 -22.99
N GLY A 645 11.08 -19.54 -23.03
CA GLY A 645 11.78 -20.16 -24.15
C GLY A 645 11.85 -19.34 -25.44
N ALA A 646 11.43 -18.05 -25.40
CA ALA A 646 11.67 -17.14 -26.51
C ALA A 646 13.15 -17.06 -26.85
N LYS A 647 13.47 -17.08 -28.14
CA LYS A 647 14.87 -16.96 -28.58
C LYS A 647 15.47 -15.63 -28.14
N LEU A 648 16.79 -15.53 -28.08
CA LEU A 648 17.50 -14.33 -27.62
C LEU A 648 17.08 -13.06 -28.39
N GLU A 649 16.72 -13.17 -29.65
CA GLU A 649 16.36 -12.10 -30.55
C GLU A 649 14.85 -11.80 -30.59
N GLU A 650 14.03 -12.57 -29.87
CA GLU A 650 12.57 -12.42 -29.85
C GLU A 650 12.11 -11.59 -28.64
N ALA A 651 11.07 -10.78 -28.84
CA ALA A 651 10.40 -10.07 -27.76
C ALA A 651 9.91 -11.06 -26.68
N LYS A 652 10.22 -10.73 -25.43
CA LYS A 652 9.92 -11.57 -24.25
C LYS A 652 8.49 -11.44 -23.75
N TYR A 653 7.77 -10.39 -24.16
CA TYR A 653 6.44 -10.06 -23.68
C TYR A 653 5.41 -10.08 -24.83
N ARG A 654 4.23 -10.61 -24.58
CA ARG A 654 3.10 -10.64 -25.54
C ARG A 654 1.76 -10.47 -24.82
N ASN A 655 0.79 -9.86 -25.52
CA ASN A 655 -0.62 -9.84 -25.12
C ASN A 655 -1.29 -11.15 -25.55
N SER A 656 -1.12 -12.20 -24.78
CA SER A 656 -1.64 -13.54 -25.12
C SER A 656 -2.65 -14.08 -24.11
N GLY A 657 -2.74 -13.49 -22.94
CA GLY A 657 -3.50 -14.03 -21.83
C GLY A 657 -4.96 -13.59 -21.78
N LYS A 658 -5.82 -14.53 -21.40
CA LYS A 658 -7.21 -14.30 -20.97
C LYS A 658 -7.43 -15.05 -19.67
N LEU A 659 -8.18 -14.45 -18.75
CA LEU A 659 -8.49 -15.05 -17.46
C LEU A 659 -9.91 -14.66 -17.08
N GLU A 660 -10.72 -15.64 -16.72
CA GLU A 660 -12.05 -15.43 -16.15
C GLU A 660 -12.10 -16.04 -14.76
N ILE A 661 -12.48 -15.23 -13.78
CA ILE A 661 -12.51 -15.59 -12.37
C ILE A 661 -13.87 -15.20 -11.80
N ILE A 662 -14.43 -16.09 -10.98
CA ILE A 662 -15.54 -15.78 -10.10
C ILE A 662 -15.08 -15.93 -8.65
N GLY A 663 -15.63 -15.13 -7.75
CA GLY A 663 -15.25 -15.25 -6.35
C GLY A 663 -16.14 -14.49 -5.40
N THR A 664 -15.80 -14.62 -4.14
CA THR A 664 -16.46 -13.92 -3.04
C THR A 664 -15.43 -13.35 -2.08
N GLU A 665 -15.77 -12.23 -1.52
CA GLU A 665 -15.01 -11.55 -0.46
C GLU A 665 -15.94 -11.32 0.73
N MET A 666 -15.39 -11.36 1.91
CA MET A 666 -16.08 -11.05 3.14
C MET A 666 -15.17 -10.25 4.06
N ASP A 667 -15.74 -9.22 4.64
CA ASP A 667 -15.09 -8.35 5.62
C ASP A 667 -16.04 -8.14 6.80
N LEU A 668 -15.63 -8.55 8.00
CA LEU A 668 -16.43 -8.47 9.22
C LEU A 668 -15.64 -7.73 10.29
N HIS A 669 -16.28 -6.73 10.91
CA HIS A 669 -15.72 -5.97 12.02
C HIS A 669 -16.66 -6.01 13.21
N TYR A 670 -16.16 -6.53 14.31
CA TYR A 670 -16.85 -6.56 15.60
C TYR A 670 -16.13 -5.63 16.58
N ASN A 671 -16.86 -4.71 17.20
CA ASN A 671 -16.31 -3.80 18.18
C ASN A 671 -17.31 -3.59 19.33
N HIS A 672 -17.05 -4.21 20.46
CA HIS A 672 -17.88 -4.05 21.62
C HIS A 672 -17.08 -4.12 22.91
N LYS A 673 -17.25 -3.13 23.79
CA LYS A 673 -16.61 -3.05 25.13
C LYS A 673 -15.08 -3.14 25.04
N ARG A 674 -14.54 -4.28 25.47
CA ARG A 674 -13.11 -4.55 25.53
C ARG A 674 -12.61 -5.42 24.38
N MET A 675 -13.52 -5.84 23.50
CA MET A 675 -13.23 -6.80 22.47
C MET A 675 -13.37 -6.18 21.08
N LYS A 676 -12.35 -6.35 20.25
CA LYS A 676 -12.36 -6.02 18.83
C LYS A 676 -11.98 -7.26 18.06
N ALA A 677 -12.67 -7.52 16.97
CA ALA A 677 -12.33 -8.63 16.09
C ALA A 677 -12.59 -8.24 14.65
N ASP A 678 -11.61 -8.48 13.80
CA ASP A 678 -11.68 -8.28 12.36
C ASP A 678 -11.48 -9.63 11.68
N LEU A 679 -12.34 -9.97 10.74
CA LEU A 679 -12.23 -11.19 9.95
C LEU A 679 -12.39 -10.86 8.49
N THR A 680 -11.36 -11.15 7.71
CA THR A 680 -11.41 -11.09 6.24
C THR A 680 -11.32 -12.48 5.65
N ALA A 681 -12.05 -12.72 4.58
CA ALA A 681 -11.95 -13.95 3.82
C ALA A 681 -12.17 -13.68 2.34
N SER A 682 -11.47 -14.42 1.50
CA SER A 682 -11.68 -14.38 0.05
C SER A 682 -11.53 -15.76 -0.57
N TYR A 683 -12.39 -16.03 -1.53
CA TYR A 683 -12.33 -17.22 -2.35
C TYR A 683 -12.40 -16.83 -3.82
N SER A 684 -11.49 -17.37 -4.62
CA SER A 684 -11.42 -17.14 -6.07
C SER A 684 -11.38 -18.48 -6.80
N TYR A 685 -12.19 -18.61 -7.84
CA TYR A 685 -12.24 -19.78 -8.70
C TYR A 685 -12.05 -19.39 -10.16
N VAL A 686 -11.10 -20.02 -10.84
CA VAL A 686 -10.80 -19.78 -12.24
C VAL A 686 -11.81 -20.54 -13.10
N LEU A 687 -12.62 -19.81 -13.86
CA LEU A 687 -13.60 -20.39 -14.80
C LEU A 687 -12.94 -20.79 -16.12
N SER A 688 -12.06 -19.94 -16.62
CA SER A 688 -11.27 -20.20 -17.81
C SER A 688 -9.97 -19.41 -17.81
N ALA A 689 -8.95 -20.00 -18.38
CA ALA A 689 -7.66 -19.36 -18.60
C ALA A 689 -6.99 -19.90 -19.85
N THR A 690 -6.27 -19.05 -20.58
CA THR A 690 -5.72 -19.41 -21.89
C THR A 690 -4.20 -19.45 -21.92
N ASP A 691 -3.52 -19.47 -20.79
CA ASP A 691 -2.06 -19.38 -20.81
C ASP A 691 -1.32 -20.19 -19.73
N TYR A 692 0.00 -20.17 -19.86
CA TYR A 692 1.03 -20.90 -19.09
C TYR A 692 0.99 -20.69 -17.57
N TYR A 693 0.16 -19.75 -17.07
CA TYR A 693 0.12 -19.34 -15.66
C TYR A 693 -0.98 -20.01 -14.85
N TYR A 694 -1.69 -21.02 -15.43
CA TYR A 694 -2.83 -21.66 -14.77
C TYR A 694 -2.76 -23.18 -14.89
N LYS A 695 -3.09 -23.84 -13.80
CA LYS A 695 -3.28 -25.28 -13.77
C LYS A 695 -4.51 -25.63 -12.97
N ASP A 696 -5.37 -26.49 -13.54
CA ASP A 696 -6.48 -27.12 -12.82
C ASP A 696 -7.32 -26.14 -11.99
N ASN A 697 -7.74 -25.02 -12.57
CA ASN A 697 -8.50 -23.95 -11.91
C ASN A 697 -7.75 -23.18 -10.81
N HIS A 698 -6.43 -23.27 -10.75
CA HIS A 698 -5.57 -22.49 -9.85
C HIS A 698 -4.75 -21.48 -10.63
N ILE A 699 -4.67 -20.27 -10.08
CA ILE A 699 -3.68 -19.28 -10.49
C ILE A 699 -2.37 -19.65 -9.79
N TYR A 700 -1.25 -19.67 -10.54
CA TYR A 700 0.05 -19.85 -9.90
C TYR A 700 0.30 -18.77 -8.87
N ALA A 701 0.96 -19.14 -7.80
CA ALA A 701 1.36 -18.27 -6.71
C ALA A 701 0.24 -17.78 -5.77
N VAL A 702 -1.02 -17.94 -6.13
CA VAL A 702 -2.12 -17.42 -5.33
C VAL A 702 -3.00 -18.54 -4.80
N PRO A 703 -3.21 -18.65 -3.48
CA PRO A 703 -4.18 -19.59 -2.92
C PRO A 703 -5.60 -19.23 -3.34
N ASN A 704 -6.44 -20.24 -3.59
CA ASN A 704 -7.84 -20.01 -3.92
C ASN A 704 -8.65 -19.46 -2.74
N PHE A 705 -8.26 -19.81 -1.51
CA PHE A 705 -8.92 -19.32 -0.31
C PHE A 705 -7.87 -18.78 0.68
N VAL A 706 -8.11 -17.55 1.14
CA VAL A 706 -7.31 -16.87 2.16
C VAL A 706 -8.25 -16.27 3.19
N THR A 707 -7.90 -16.37 4.46
CA THR A 707 -8.62 -15.71 5.55
C THR A 707 -7.65 -15.21 6.61
N ASN A 708 -7.96 -14.05 7.16
CA ASN A 708 -7.26 -13.45 8.30
C ASN A 708 -8.26 -13.13 9.40
N GLY A 709 -7.92 -13.51 10.64
CA GLY A 709 -8.67 -13.18 11.82
C GLY A 709 -7.77 -12.43 12.82
N ILE A 710 -8.14 -11.22 13.16
CA ILE A 710 -7.42 -10.38 14.13
C ILE A 710 -8.35 -10.19 15.31
N PHE A 711 -7.89 -10.60 16.47
CA PHE A 711 -8.65 -10.53 17.70
C PHE A 711 -7.89 -9.75 18.75
N SER A 712 -8.47 -8.67 19.29
CA SER A 712 -7.87 -7.80 20.28
C SER A 712 -8.76 -7.74 21.53
N TYR A 713 -8.15 -7.90 22.69
CA TYR A 713 -8.83 -7.81 23.97
C TYR A 713 -8.12 -6.86 24.93
N ASN A 714 -8.88 -5.92 25.50
CA ASN A 714 -8.38 -4.96 26.48
C ASN A 714 -8.44 -5.58 27.88
N ILE A 715 -7.32 -6.15 28.34
CA ILE A 715 -7.21 -6.81 29.65
C ILE A 715 -7.30 -5.79 30.79
N LEU A 716 -6.61 -4.66 30.63
CA LEU A 716 -6.58 -3.59 31.63
C LEU A 716 -7.09 -2.29 30.98
N ASN A 717 -8.23 -1.80 31.45
CA ASN A 717 -8.85 -0.58 30.94
C ASN A 717 -9.10 0.39 32.11
N LYS A 718 -8.05 1.09 32.52
CA LYS A 718 -8.09 2.19 33.50
C LYS A 718 -7.78 3.50 32.76
N SER A 719 -8.19 4.63 33.32
CA SER A 719 -8.00 5.96 32.71
C SER A 719 -6.54 6.25 32.32
N SER A 720 -5.59 5.83 33.15
CA SER A 720 -4.14 6.05 32.93
C SER A 720 -3.37 4.83 32.43
N HIS A 721 -4.00 3.65 32.34
CA HIS A 721 -3.33 2.40 31.98
C HIS A 721 -4.24 1.53 31.15
N LYS A 722 -3.87 1.26 29.90
CA LYS A 722 -4.60 0.35 29.02
C LYS A 722 -3.64 -0.74 28.52
N LEU A 723 -4.05 -2.00 28.65
CA LEU A 723 -3.28 -3.14 28.15
C LEU A 723 -4.13 -3.95 27.18
N TRP A 724 -3.71 -3.96 25.94
CA TRP A 724 -4.29 -4.79 24.88
C TRP A 724 -3.42 -6.00 24.60
N VAL A 725 -4.07 -7.12 24.34
CA VAL A 725 -3.47 -8.31 23.75
C VAL A 725 -4.16 -8.57 22.43
N THR A 726 -3.39 -8.76 21.39
CA THR A 726 -3.88 -9.00 20.03
C THR A 726 -3.30 -10.28 19.48
N SER A 727 -4.14 -11.14 18.93
CA SER A 727 -3.71 -12.29 18.12
C SER A 727 -4.13 -12.08 16.67
N ASN A 728 -3.27 -12.47 15.74
CA ASN A 728 -3.57 -12.50 14.32
C ASN A 728 -3.37 -13.93 13.81
N ILE A 729 -4.39 -14.46 13.15
CA ILE A 729 -4.39 -15.82 12.60
C ILE A 729 -4.60 -15.70 11.10
N ARG A 730 -3.63 -16.16 10.32
CA ARG A 730 -3.69 -16.16 8.86
C ARG A 730 -3.73 -17.59 8.36
N PHE A 731 -4.72 -17.90 7.54
CA PHE A 731 -4.84 -19.20 6.88
C PHE A 731 -4.92 -19.01 5.37
N SER A 732 -4.21 -19.86 4.63
CA SER A 732 -4.31 -19.95 3.18
C SER A 732 -4.32 -21.42 2.76
N THR A 733 -5.09 -21.73 1.73
CA THR A 733 -5.05 -23.04 1.07
C THR A 733 -3.73 -23.21 0.32
N ASN A 734 -3.52 -24.37 -0.24
CA ASN A 734 -2.35 -24.61 -1.09
C ASN A 734 -2.35 -23.69 -2.33
N SER A 735 -1.16 -23.36 -2.78
CA SER A 735 -0.90 -22.72 -4.06
C SER A 735 0.12 -23.52 -4.87
N TYR A 736 0.31 -23.16 -6.13
CA TYR A 736 1.25 -23.82 -7.01
C TYR A 736 2.28 -22.83 -7.51
N VAL A 737 3.52 -23.29 -7.64
CA VAL A 737 4.61 -22.55 -8.29
C VAL A 737 4.99 -23.32 -9.54
N ARG A 738 5.19 -22.60 -10.62
CA ARG A 738 5.73 -23.19 -11.83
C ARG A 738 7.25 -23.10 -11.79
N VAL A 739 7.89 -24.27 -11.75
CA VAL A 739 9.34 -24.40 -11.79
C VAL A 739 9.75 -24.77 -13.20
N ARG A 740 10.74 -24.08 -13.74
CA ARG A 740 11.31 -24.41 -15.05
C ARG A 740 12.25 -25.61 -14.91
N ASN A 741 11.90 -26.73 -15.46
CA ASN A 741 12.84 -27.80 -15.78
C ASN A 741 13.42 -27.57 -17.18
N THR A 742 14.54 -28.16 -17.49
CA THR A 742 15.40 -27.96 -18.69
C THR A 742 14.66 -27.97 -20.03
N GLU A 743 13.58 -28.72 -20.15
CA GLU A 743 12.74 -28.78 -21.35
C GLU A 743 11.24 -28.67 -21.08
N MET A 744 10.81 -28.79 -19.82
CA MET A 744 9.39 -28.73 -19.43
C MET A 744 9.22 -27.92 -18.16
N TYR A 745 7.96 -27.55 -17.87
CA TYR A 745 7.59 -26.89 -16.63
C TYR A 745 6.96 -27.91 -15.71
N GLU A 746 7.42 -27.95 -14.48
CA GLU A 746 6.82 -28.73 -13.40
C GLU A 746 6.14 -27.82 -12.41
N ASP A 747 5.06 -28.28 -11.82
CA ASP A 747 4.30 -27.51 -10.84
C ASP A 747 4.62 -28.03 -9.44
N GLU A 748 5.24 -27.20 -8.63
CA GLU A 748 5.42 -27.47 -7.22
C GLU A 748 4.27 -26.95 -6.38
N LYS A 749 3.79 -27.78 -5.48
CA LYS A 749 2.73 -27.45 -4.55
C LYS A 749 3.29 -26.83 -3.28
N ILE A 750 2.90 -25.59 -3.02
CA ILE A 750 3.07 -24.98 -1.70
C ILE A 750 1.87 -25.37 -0.84
N SER A 751 2.14 -26.11 0.23
CA SER A 751 1.10 -26.62 1.13
C SER A 751 0.33 -25.51 1.83
N ALA A 752 -0.93 -25.80 2.16
CA ALA A 752 -1.77 -24.94 2.98
C ALA A 752 -1.05 -24.50 4.26
N ASN A 753 -1.25 -23.28 4.64
CA ASN A 753 -0.51 -22.66 5.72
C ASN A 753 -1.42 -21.97 6.73
N ILE A 754 -1.04 -22.09 8.00
CA ILE A 754 -1.63 -21.32 9.10
C ILE A 754 -0.51 -20.67 9.90
N LEU A 755 -0.63 -19.38 10.15
CA LEU A 755 0.32 -18.58 10.90
C LEU A 755 -0.39 -17.88 12.06
N PHE A 756 0.32 -17.78 13.17
CA PHE A 756 -0.14 -17.11 14.37
C PHE A 756 0.85 -16.01 14.74
N ASP A 757 0.32 -14.81 14.94
CA ASP A 757 1.06 -13.70 15.51
C ASP A 757 0.42 -13.34 16.87
N LEU A 758 1.22 -12.85 17.80
CA LEU A 758 0.78 -12.39 19.12
C LEU A 758 1.42 -11.05 19.44
N GLY A 759 0.62 -10.09 19.85
CA GLY A 759 1.06 -8.76 20.22
C GLY A 759 0.49 -8.30 21.55
N THR A 760 1.22 -7.40 22.20
CA THR A 760 0.77 -6.68 23.39
C THR A 760 1.03 -5.20 23.20
N LYS A 761 0.07 -4.36 23.61
CA LYS A 761 0.20 -2.89 23.59
C LYS A 761 -0.18 -2.35 24.97
N TYR A 762 0.77 -1.76 25.66
CA TYR A 762 0.57 -1.14 26.96
C TYR A 762 0.71 0.36 26.86
N GLN A 763 -0.37 1.07 27.12
CA GLN A 763 -0.43 2.52 27.10
C GLN A 763 -0.43 3.06 28.53
N ILE A 764 0.43 4.02 28.78
CA ILE A 764 0.62 4.72 30.06
C ILE A 764 0.27 6.20 29.83
N GLY A 765 -0.90 6.60 30.33
CA GLY A 765 -1.46 7.91 30.02
C GLY A 765 -1.61 8.13 28.52
N ASN A 766 -1.35 9.38 28.10
CA ASN A 766 -1.39 9.76 26.67
C ASN A 766 0.00 9.83 26.05
N HIS A 767 1.06 9.70 26.85
CA HIS A 767 2.41 10.04 26.45
C HIS A 767 3.28 8.85 26.09
N VAL A 768 3.03 7.68 26.67
CA VAL A 768 3.91 6.53 26.50
C VAL A 768 3.12 5.31 26.06
N THR A 769 3.58 4.67 24.99
CA THR A 769 3.08 3.36 24.57
C THR A 769 4.26 2.39 24.43
N LEU A 770 4.13 1.23 25.06
CA LEU A 770 5.06 0.11 24.91
C LEU A 770 4.36 -0.98 24.12
N GLN A 771 5.04 -1.58 23.17
CA GLN A 771 4.47 -2.65 22.36
C GLN A 771 5.50 -3.75 22.14
N VAL A 772 5.06 -4.99 22.24
CA VAL A 772 5.86 -6.17 21.91
C VAL A 772 5.04 -7.07 21.01
N ASN A 773 5.62 -7.46 19.90
CA ASN A 773 4.97 -8.30 18.90
C ASN A 773 5.86 -9.49 18.55
N CYS A 774 5.22 -10.66 18.42
CA CYS A 774 5.82 -11.88 17.94
C CYS A 774 5.07 -12.34 16.70
N GLU A 775 5.68 -12.27 15.54
CA GLU A 775 5.15 -12.78 14.29
C GLU A 775 5.61 -14.23 14.09
N ASN A 776 4.77 -15.04 13.44
CA ASN A 776 5.04 -16.46 13.22
C ASN A 776 5.45 -17.16 14.52
N LEU A 777 4.59 -17.10 15.53
CA LEU A 777 4.86 -17.56 16.91
C LEU A 777 5.45 -18.97 16.98
N PHE A 778 5.02 -19.86 16.09
CA PHE A 778 5.44 -21.26 16.07
C PHE A 778 6.66 -21.53 15.17
N ASP A 779 7.30 -20.48 14.66
CA ASP A 779 8.51 -20.55 13.80
C ASP A 779 8.32 -21.46 12.56
N LYS A 780 7.13 -21.41 11.97
CA LYS A 780 6.82 -22.24 10.82
C LYS A 780 7.58 -21.75 9.58
N LYS A 781 8.27 -22.65 8.89
CA LYS A 781 8.86 -22.36 7.58
C LYS A 781 7.76 -22.12 6.58
N THR A 782 7.73 -20.96 5.98
CA THR A 782 6.72 -20.57 5.01
C THR A 782 7.36 -19.94 3.80
N TYR A 783 6.66 -20.05 2.70
CA TYR A 783 7.12 -19.61 1.40
C TYR A 783 6.14 -18.61 0.82
N MET A 784 6.66 -17.73 0.01
CA MET A 784 5.92 -16.85 -0.85
C MET A 784 6.21 -17.28 -2.28
N SER A 785 5.20 -17.48 -3.05
CA SER A 785 5.37 -17.82 -4.45
C SER A 785 5.40 -16.58 -5.33
N GLY A 786 6.17 -16.64 -6.41
CA GLY A 786 6.29 -15.58 -7.41
C GLY A 786 5.57 -15.93 -8.71
N ALA A 787 5.23 -14.90 -9.47
CA ALA A 787 4.59 -15.02 -10.79
C ALA A 787 5.53 -15.56 -11.85
N THR A 788 6.80 -15.28 -11.67
CA THR A 788 7.81 -15.70 -12.62
C THR A 788 8.51 -16.93 -12.15
N MET A 789 8.93 -17.71 -13.11
CA MET A 789 9.79 -18.86 -12.98
C MET A 789 10.95 -18.57 -12.05
N THR A 790 10.72 -18.76 -10.77
CA THR A 790 11.78 -18.75 -9.80
C THR A 790 12.25 -20.17 -9.61
N VAL A 791 13.52 -20.34 -9.54
CA VAL A 791 14.16 -21.63 -9.31
C VAL A 791 13.85 -22.13 -7.91
N MET A 792 13.59 -21.21 -6.99
CA MET A 792 13.31 -21.51 -5.60
C MET A 792 12.07 -20.76 -5.09
N PRO A 793 11.28 -21.37 -4.20
CA PRO A 793 10.26 -20.63 -3.46
C PRO A 793 10.94 -19.59 -2.56
N TRP A 794 10.40 -18.39 -2.55
CA TRP A 794 10.90 -17.32 -1.69
C TRP A 794 10.54 -17.61 -0.24
N TYR A 795 11.54 -17.70 0.63
CA TYR A 795 11.29 -17.84 2.05
C TYR A 795 10.65 -16.58 2.63
N LYS A 796 9.64 -16.77 3.48
CA LYS A 796 9.21 -15.74 4.44
C LYS A 796 10.06 -15.82 5.71
N PRO A 797 10.20 -14.72 6.48
CA PRO A 797 10.91 -14.74 7.75
C PRO A 797 10.35 -15.80 8.69
N GLY A 798 11.21 -16.40 9.50
CA GLY A 798 10.84 -17.20 10.64
C GLY A 798 10.19 -16.36 11.75
N ARG A 799 10.21 -16.87 12.98
CA ARG A 799 9.65 -16.13 14.11
C ARG A 799 10.39 -14.81 14.31
N THR A 800 9.64 -13.73 14.26
CA THR A 800 10.14 -12.36 14.38
C THR A 800 9.63 -11.72 15.66
N LEU A 801 10.52 -11.21 16.48
CA LEU A 801 10.19 -10.42 17.68
C LEU A 801 10.52 -8.96 17.42
N MET A 802 9.65 -8.06 17.87
CA MET A 802 9.86 -6.62 17.85
C MET A 802 9.32 -6.01 19.15
N ALA A 803 10.15 -5.25 19.83
CA ALA A 803 9.74 -4.40 20.93
C ALA A 803 9.91 -2.94 20.55
N ASN A 804 8.95 -2.10 20.89
CA ASN A 804 9.02 -0.67 20.59
C ASN A 804 8.47 0.20 21.73
N VAL A 805 8.91 1.43 21.74
CA VAL A 805 8.42 2.48 22.62
C VAL A 805 8.04 3.69 21.78
N LYS A 806 6.87 4.27 22.07
CA LYS A 806 6.36 5.49 21.47
C LYS A 806 6.16 6.55 22.54
N PHE A 807 6.65 7.75 22.27
CA PHE A 807 6.42 8.94 23.06
C PHE A 807 5.58 9.94 22.26
N THR A 808 4.59 10.54 22.89
CA THR A 808 3.74 11.61 22.30
C THR A 808 3.72 12.78 23.26
N LEU A 809 4.07 13.97 22.78
CA LEU A 809 4.16 15.23 23.55
C LEU A 809 3.15 16.21 23.03
#